data_e06a1957ef94a07fa1dc53a9eea387a8
#
_entry.id   e06a1957ef94a07fa1dc53a9eea387a8
#
_cell.length_a   1.000
_cell.length_b   1.000
_cell.length_c   1.000
_cell.angle_alpha   90.00
_cell.angle_beta   90.00
_cell.angle_gamma   90.00
#
_symmetry.space_group_name_H-M   'P 1'
#
loop_
_entity.id
_entity.type
_entity.pdbx_description
1 polymer ?
#
loop_
_entity_poly.entity_id
_entity_poly.type
_entity_poly.pdbx_seq_one_letter_code
_entity_poly.pdbx_strand_id
1 'polypeptide(L)'
;MGEVNKFSTTAFGYLIVRSLVLGLFPMSICKVSFSKGIRGDPSPFFHKYHKPGDSILGGIISHSFIVSQTITFRRHPFEDSSAEFILLTQTYQHILALEFAVIEINGNPQILTNVTLGFNIYNNYFNPKLTYAATMEILSTPGRFIPNYKCDFQNNLIAVIGGPNSNDFLHIATILSQYKIAQLAYSSAPEMNRSNQAISFHWMFPNADYQYYGILQLLLYFKWTWLGIFYINMGNQTELLLRKILPFFSQHGICFDFIETLAGGLFDDLNALIEASRAKLNLAWKSRANIVIFHGEFHTVTSLWALLELSEYYDKAGKKAKVWIMTADVDFTSILFQRNWSIDFLQGAISLTIQSKEVSGFQKFVQMRNPLLHKEDGFLKEIWLQLFDCLIPNSSSESMDQNICTGEEKLEDLPMIVFETKMTTHSYCVYNAVYAVAQALQALYSSINKQRSRMILKILKQESWKLHHFLRRVSFNNSAGGKISFDENGEFVGKFDIINWVTFPNQSFLRVKVGTIDPDPLSRHLLTIREDDFTWPTWFNQVSPVSLCNDNCPSGYRKTKLEGKQFCCYDCLPCPQGEITNQTDMGTCFQCPEDQYPNNKQDFCLLKEMTYLSYEETLGSSLLAVTIILSFITISVLGVFLKYHNTPIIKANNRSLSYTLLLFILLSFLCPLLFIGRPMIVTCLLRQTAFGIIFSVAVSCILAKTITVVLAFMATKPGSKMRTWVGKRLSLSIVLSCSFMQTLLCAVWLAIYPPFPDFDVHSFNSEIVVECNEGSVVMFYSVLSFMGFLAIVSFIVAFLARKLPDTFQETKSITFSMLVFCSVWLSFVPAYLSTKGKYTVAVEIFSLLSSSAGLLTFVFFPKCYIIIMRPHLNKREHLIKRII
;
A
#
# COMPACT_ATOMS: atom_id res chain seq x y z
N MET A 1 66.23 -63.91 -47.87
CA MET A 1 66.37 -64.01 -46.41
C MET A 1 67.29 -62.94 -45.81
N GLY A 2 67.26 -61.73 -46.31
CA GLY A 2 68.13 -60.65 -45.90
C GLY A 2 67.41 -59.36 -45.37
N GLU A 3 66.09 -59.27 -45.48
CA GLU A 3 65.35 -58.06 -45.13
C GLU A 3 64.51 -58.08 -43.82
N VAL A 4 64.34 -59.32 -43.25
CA VAL A 4 63.48 -59.43 -42.01
C VAL A 4 64.25 -59.09 -40.72
N ASN A 5 65.60 -59.11 -40.75
CA ASN A 5 66.46 -58.92 -39.55
C ASN A 5 66.80 -57.42 -39.32
N LYS A 6 66.57 -56.48 -40.25
CA LYS A 6 66.81 -55.01 -40.01
C LYS A 6 65.67 -54.32 -39.33
N PHE A 7 64.41 -54.78 -39.44
CA PHE A 7 63.26 -54.18 -38.79
C PHE A 7 63.15 -54.52 -37.31
N SER A 8 63.67 -55.69 -36.88
CA SER A 8 63.63 -56.12 -35.47
C SER A 8 64.60 -55.32 -34.60
N THR A 9 65.81 -55.03 -35.08
CA THR A 9 66.85 -54.31 -34.29
C THR A 9 66.60 -52.83 -34.16
N THR A 10 65.98 -52.16 -35.14
CA THR A 10 65.60 -50.80 -35.06
C THR A 10 64.37 -50.58 -34.15
N ALA A 11 63.41 -51.48 -34.19
CA ALA A 11 62.27 -51.45 -33.29
C ALA A 11 62.63 -51.70 -31.82
N PHE A 12 63.57 -52.59 -31.56
CA PHE A 12 64.09 -52.84 -30.21
C PHE A 12 64.95 -51.70 -29.69
N GLY A 13 65.74 -51.04 -30.53
CA GLY A 13 66.51 -49.87 -30.22
C GLY A 13 65.62 -48.69 -29.89
N TYR A 14 64.52 -48.43 -30.63
CA TYR A 14 63.54 -47.42 -30.37
C TYR A 14 62.74 -47.66 -29.07
N LEU A 15 62.42 -48.91 -28.74
CA LEU A 15 61.73 -49.23 -27.47
C LEU A 15 62.66 -49.05 -26.26
N ILE A 16 63.96 -49.37 -26.39
CA ILE A 16 64.96 -49.18 -25.32
C ILE A 16 65.22 -47.69 -25.10
N VAL A 17 65.42 -46.92 -26.18
CA VAL A 17 65.55 -45.42 -26.08
C VAL A 17 64.29 -44.74 -25.51
N ARG A 18 63.14 -45.20 -25.92
CA ARG A 18 61.86 -44.69 -25.39
C ARG A 18 61.65 -45.05 -23.91
N SER A 19 62.09 -46.28 -23.50
CA SER A 19 62.02 -46.66 -22.08
C SER A 19 63.06 -45.96 -21.22
N LEU A 20 64.26 -45.67 -21.76
CA LEU A 20 65.32 -44.89 -21.12
C LEU A 20 64.96 -43.43 -21.02
N VAL A 21 64.34 -42.82 -22.06
CA VAL A 21 63.88 -41.43 -22.06
C VAL A 21 62.68 -41.31 -21.08
N LEU A 22 61.79 -42.31 -21.11
CA LEU A 22 60.64 -42.30 -20.17
C LEU A 22 61.04 -42.58 -18.73
N GLY A 23 62.19 -43.37 -18.52
CA GLY A 23 62.70 -43.61 -17.18
C GLY A 23 63.56 -42.50 -16.58
N LEU A 24 64.26 -41.73 -17.46
CA LEU A 24 65.15 -40.65 -17.00
C LEU A 24 64.48 -39.32 -16.87
N PHE A 25 63.46 -39.05 -17.66
CA PHE A 25 62.77 -37.72 -17.62
C PHE A 25 62.07 -37.44 -16.30
N PRO A 26 61.33 -38.37 -15.69
CA PRO A 26 60.66 -38.06 -14.42
C PRO A 26 61.61 -37.84 -13.26
N MET A 27 62.74 -38.53 -13.23
CA MET A 27 63.70 -38.39 -12.13
C MET A 27 64.61 -37.16 -12.25
N SER A 28 64.79 -36.63 -13.46
CA SER A 28 65.57 -35.42 -13.67
C SER A 28 64.77 -34.15 -13.36
N ILE A 29 63.48 -34.18 -13.66
CA ILE A 29 62.63 -33.03 -13.41
C ILE A 29 62.40 -32.80 -11.90
N CYS A 30 62.27 -33.87 -11.12
CA CYS A 30 62.13 -33.81 -9.67
C CYS A 30 63.36 -33.41 -8.91
N LYS A 31 64.61 -33.58 -9.57
CA LYS A 31 65.87 -33.22 -8.98
C LYS A 31 66.50 -31.91 -9.44
N VAL A 32 65.75 -31.06 -10.17
CA VAL A 32 66.26 -29.74 -10.48
C VAL A 32 66.24 -28.92 -9.17
N SER A 33 67.38 -28.94 -8.49
CA SER A 33 67.71 -28.00 -7.45
C SER A 33 67.79 -26.63 -8.13
N PHE A 34 66.73 -25.82 -8.07
CA PHE A 34 66.81 -24.43 -8.38
C PHE A 34 67.84 -23.78 -7.46
N SER A 35 68.97 -23.42 -8.01
CA SER A 35 70.05 -22.75 -7.27
C SER A 35 69.45 -21.51 -6.57
N LYS A 36 69.96 -21.25 -5.34
CA LYS A 36 69.63 -20.14 -4.44
C LYS A 36 69.78 -18.74 -5.07
N GLY A 37 69.09 -18.45 -6.18
CA GLY A 37 69.26 -17.18 -6.88
C GLY A 37 68.03 -16.32 -7.03
N ILE A 38 66.86 -16.84 -6.71
CA ILE A 38 65.60 -16.03 -6.64
C ILE A 38 65.22 -15.93 -5.18
N ARG A 39 65.87 -15.01 -4.44
CA ARG A 39 65.37 -14.49 -3.18
C ARG A 39 64.12 -13.63 -3.51
N GLY A 40 63.01 -14.23 -3.37
CA GLY A 40 61.68 -13.72 -3.48
C GLY A 40 60.72 -14.87 -3.30
N ASP A 41 60.60 -15.43 -2.09
CA ASP A 41 59.45 -16.23 -1.76
C ASP A 41 58.21 -15.40 -2.14
N PRO A 42 57.29 -15.93 -2.95
CA PRO A 42 56.02 -15.27 -3.11
C PRO A 42 55.43 -15.08 -1.70
N SER A 43 54.99 -13.87 -1.38
CA SER A 43 54.60 -13.40 -0.07
C SER A 43 54.16 -14.53 0.87
N PRO A 44 54.93 -14.83 1.96
CA PRO A 44 54.60 -15.97 2.79
C PRO A 44 53.21 -15.84 3.34
N PHE A 45 52.34 -16.82 3.14
CA PHE A 45 51.05 -16.89 3.81
C PHE A 45 51.31 -17.09 5.28
N PHE A 46 51.06 -16.07 6.10
CA PHE A 46 51.26 -16.12 7.53
C PHE A 46 50.26 -17.06 8.19
N HIS A 47 49.02 -17.15 7.67
CA HIS A 47 47.97 -17.97 8.20
C HIS A 47 47.60 -19.09 7.25
N LYS A 48 48.02 -20.31 7.61
CA LYS A 48 47.69 -21.54 6.89
C LYS A 48 47.52 -22.69 7.88
N TYR A 49 46.68 -23.64 7.53
CA TYR A 49 46.44 -24.85 8.32
C TYR A 49 46.41 -26.07 7.38
N HIS A 50 47.27 -27.01 7.67
CA HIS A 50 47.45 -28.24 6.87
C HIS A 50 47.26 -29.48 7.74
N LYS A 51 46.43 -30.41 7.25
CA LYS A 51 46.30 -31.75 7.82
C LYS A 51 46.42 -32.78 6.72
N PRO A 52 47.38 -33.77 6.84
CA PRO A 52 47.62 -34.75 5.81
C PRO A 52 46.43 -35.71 5.67
N GLY A 53 46.27 -36.30 4.47
CA GLY A 53 45.26 -37.30 4.15
C GLY A 53 45.51 -37.90 2.75
N ASP A 54 44.86 -39.00 2.44
CA ASP A 54 44.92 -39.65 1.10
C ASP A 54 44.27 -38.78 0.02
N SER A 55 43.27 -38.03 0.43
CA SER A 55 42.54 -37.04 -0.40
C SER A 55 42.51 -35.72 0.33
N ILE A 56 42.87 -34.62 -0.35
CA ILE A 56 43.00 -33.31 0.23
C ILE A 56 41.85 -32.39 -0.23
N LEU A 57 41.22 -31.73 0.76
CA LEU A 57 40.32 -30.61 0.54
C LEU A 57 41.09 -29.29 0.59
N GLY A 58 40.93 -28.44 -0.38
CA GLY A 58 41.39 -27.06 -0.34
C GLY A 58 40.40 -26.17 0.42
N GLY A 59 40.91 -25.26 1.26
CA GLY A 59 40.10 -24.20 1.89
C GLY A 59 40.73 -22.85 1.58
N ILE A 60 39.92 -21.93 1.03
CA ILE A 60 40.32 -20.52 0.87
C ILE A 60 39.31 -19.67 1.63
N ILE A 61 39.75 -19.06 2.72
CA ILE A 61 38.89 -18.39 3.70
C ILE A 61 39.42 -16.98 3.92
N SER A 62 38.56 -16.01 3.88
CA SER A 62 38.86 -14.61 4.17
C SER A 62 38.71 -14.39 5.67
N HIS A 63 39.83 -14.54 6.40
CA HIS A 63 39.86 -14.57 7.87
C HIS A 63 40.26 -13.24 8.47
N SER A 64 41.15 -12.48 7.82
CA SER A 64 41.64 -11.22 8.37
C SER A 64 41.85 -10.18 7.28
N PHE A 65 41.76 -8.92 7.71
CA PHE A 65 42.17 -7.77 6.90
C PHE A 65 43.60 -7.39 7.22
N ILE A 66 44.37 -7.01 6.20
CA ILE A 66 45.68 -6.38 6.38
C ILE A 66 45.45 -4.88 6.50
N VAL A 67 45.81 -4.32 7.63
CA VAL A 67 45.83 -2.86 7.79
C VAL A 67 47.17 -2.37 7.26
N SER A 68 47.14 -1.79 6.04
CA SER A 68 48.35 -1.15 5.47
C SER A 68 48.20 0.35 5.57
N GLN A 69 49.27 1.02 6.01
CA GLN A 69 49.34 2.47 5.89
C GLN A 69 49.34 2.88 4.41
N THR A 70 48.67 3.97 4.09
CA THR A 70 48.62 4.49 2.71
C THR A 70 50.06 4.72 2.20
N ILE A 71 50.44 3.97 1.17
CA ILE A 71 51.76 4.09 0.55
C ILE A 71 51.87 5.49 -0.05
N THR A 72 52.67 6.34 0.55
CA THR A 72 53.02 7.61 -0.03
C THR A 72 54.32 7.46 -0.83
N PHE A 73 54.33 7.71 -2.11
CA PHE A 73 55.52 7.67 -2.97
C PHE A 73 56.54 8.77 -2.58
N ARG A 74 56.38 9.48 -1.51
CA ARG A 74 57.31 10.50 -0.98
C ARG A 74 58.47 9.87 -0.21
N ARG A 75 58.36 8.59 0.23
CA ARG A 75 59.42 7.83 0.90
C ARG A 75 59.51 6.45 0.24
N HIS A 76 60.73 5.85 0.25
CA HIS A 76 60.87 4.49 -0.21
C HIS A 76 59.94 3.57 0.59
N PRO A 77 59.18 2.69 -0.10
CA PRO A 77 58.35 1.75 0.63
C PRO A 77 59.26 0.87 1.46
N PHE A 78 59.20 1.05 2.74
CA PHE A 78 59.78 0.10 3.68
C PHE A 78 58.93 -1.15 3.66
N GLU A 79 59.55 -2.32 3.58
CA GLU A 79 58.92 -3.56 3.97
C GLU A 79 58.73 -3.47 5.49
N ASP A 80 57.56 -2.93 5.92
CA ASP A 80 57.17 -2.99 7.32
C ASP A 80 56.85 -4.44 7.62
N SER A 81 57.72 -5.09 8.37
CA SER A 81 57.55 -6.44 8.86
C SER A 81 56.44 -6.59 9.91
N SER A 82 55.76 -5.52 10.27
CA SER A 82 54.65 -5.47 11.23
C SER A 82 53.34 -5.12 10.53
N ALA A 83 52.89 -6.01 9.64
CA ALA A 83 51.50 -5.90 9.14
C ALA A 83 50.53 -6.14 10.31
N GLU A 84 49.73 -5.16 10.65
CA GLU A 84 48.63 -5.35 11.59
C GLU A 84 47.48 -6.06 10.90
N PHE A 85 46.99 -7.11 11.55
CA PHE A 85 45.86 -7.88 11.06
C PHE A 85 44.64 -7.61 11.95
N ILE A 86 43.48 -7.38 11.33
CA ILE A 86 42.20 -7.36 12.03
C ILE A 86 41.48 -8.66 11.70
N LEU A 87 41.26 -9.48 12.71
CA LEU A 87 40.66 -10.79 12.55
C LEU A 87 39.14 -10.74 12.58
N LEU A 88 38.53 -11.66 11.83
CA LEU A 88 37.11 -11.97 11.89
C LEU A 88 36.94 -13.28 12.67
N THR A 89 36.47 -13.20 13.87
CA THR A 89 36.34 -14.36 14.75
C THR A 89 35.35 -15.39 14.20
N GLN A 90 34.31 -14.92 13.52
CA GLN A 90 33.32 -15.78 12.87
C GLN A 90 33.93 -16.71 11.80
N THR A 91 34.80 -16.18 10.97
CA THR A 91 35.41 -16.98 9.88
C THR A 91 36.34 -18.04 10.40
N TYR A 92 36.89 -17.88 11.63
CA TYR A 92 37.61 -18.96 12.30
C TYR A 92 36.71 -20.14 12.63
N GLN A 93 35.44 -19.88 12.99
CA GLN A 93 34.48 -20.96 13.19
C GLN A 93 34.25 -21.77 11.90
N HIS A 94 34.32 -21.13 10.70
CA HIS A 94 34.25 -21.84 9.41
C HIS A 94 35.43 -22.82 9.27
N ILE A 95 36.64 -22.43 9.70
CA ILE A 95 37.82 -23.32 9.70
C ILE A 95 37.57 -24.50 10.63
N LEU A 96 37.08 -24.22 11.85
CA LEU A 96 36.76 -25.25 12.82
C LEU A 96 35.64 -26.20 12.35
N ALA A 97 34.64 -25.69 11.63
CA ALA A 97 33.58 -26.52 11.05
C ALA A 97 34.08 -27.45 9.96
N LEU A 98 35.03 -26.99 9.12
CA LEU A 98 35.67 -27.82 8.10
C LEU A 98 36.48 -28.94 8.77
N GLU A 99 37.34 -28.60 9.75
CA GLU A 99 38.14 -29.58 10.49
C GLU A 99 37.28 -30.59 11.23
N PHE A 100 36.23 -30.11 11.95
CA PHE A 100 35.30 -30.98 12.65
C PHE A 100 34.65 -32.00 11.72
N ALA A 101 34.17 -31.55 10.55
CA ALA A 101 33.56 -32.41 9.54
C ALA A 101 34.58 -33.49 9.04
N VAL A 102 35.85 -33.10 8.80
CA VAL A 102 36.88 -34.03 8.37
C VAL A 102 37.19 -35.07 9.47
N ILE A 103 37.27 -34.66 10.73
CA ILE A 103 37.48 -35.58 11.86
C ILE A 103 36.31 -36.54 12.01
N GLU A 104 35.06 -36.03 11.92
CA GLU A 104 33.88 -36.88 12.05
C GLU A 104 33.78 -37.90 10.91
N ILE A 105 34.05 -37.49 9.66
CA ILE A 105 34.04 -38.37 8.50
C ILE A 105 35.13 -39.46 8.62
N ASN A 106 36.36 -39.08 8.99
CA ASN A 106 37.48 -40.03 9.16
C ASN A 106 37.25 -41.03 10.33
N GLY A 107 36.45 -40.60 11.32
CA GLY A 107 36.02 -41.46 12.43
C GLY A 107 34.84 -42.41 12.08
N ASN A 108 34.15 -42.16 10.99
CA ASN A 108 32.95 -42.91 10.59
C ASN A 108 33.30 -44.05 9.62
N PRO A 109 33.24 -45.33 10.06
CA PRO A 109 33.61 -46.46 9.21
C PRO A 109 32.68 -46.72 8.02
N GLN A 110 31.52 -46.02 7.96
CA GLN A 110 30.56 -46.16 6.86
C GLN A 110 30.84 -45.21 5.69
N ILE A 111 31.61 -44.15 5.95
CA ILE A 111 31.93 -43.12 4.96
C ILE A 111 33.42 -43.24 4.60
N LEU A 112 33.75 -43.34 3.30
CA LEU A 112 35.11 -43.38 2.78
C LEU A 112 36.00 -44.46 3.42
N THR A 113 35.50 -45.70 3.46
CA THR A 113 36.22 -46.83 4.01
C THR A 113 37.64 -46.96 3.40
N ASN A 114 38.68 -46.94 4.22
CA ASN A 114 40.10 -47.01 3.83
C ASN A 114 40.64 -45.80 3.04
N VAL A 115 40.01 -44.63 3.11
CA VAL A 115 40.52 -43.37 2.55
C VAL A 115 40.40 -42.28 3.58
N THR A 116 41.47 -41.64 3.90
CA THR A 116 41.49 -40.52 4.84
C THR A 116 41.37 -39.17 4.12
N LEU A 117 40.51 -38.27 4.65
CA LEU A 117 40.45 -36.89 4.22
C LEU A 117 41.47 -36.06 4.98
N GLY A 118 42.25 -35.25 4.28
CA GLY A 118 43.03 -34.16 4.80
C GLY A 118 42.56 -32.82 4.26
N PHE A 119 43.18 -31.73 4.68
CA PHE A 119 42.86 -30.40 4.16
C PHE A 119 44.07 -29.47 4.11
N ASN A 120 43.99 -28.48 3.22
CA ASN A 120 44.90 -27.35 3.12
C ASN A 120 44.10 -26.06 3.13
N ILE A 121 44.18 -25.26 4.19
CA ILE A 121 43.42 -24.00 4.35
C ILE A 121 44.40 -22.81 4.31
N TYR A 122 44.04 -21.81 3.51
CA TYR A 122 44.78 -20.56 3.34
C TYR A 122 43.89 -19.36 3.57
N ASN A 123 44.46 -18.30 4.16
CA ASN A 123 43.84 -17.00 4.30
C ASN A 123 44.11 -16.16 3.03
N ASN A 124 43.09 -15.59 2.43
CA ASN A 124 43.23 -14.70 1.28
C ASN A 124 43.22 -13.22 1.65
N TYR A 125 42.99 -12.86 2.94
CA TYR A 125 42.98 -11.49 3.46
C TYR A 125 42.03 -10.54 2.73
N PHE A 126 40.94 -11.01 2.20
CA PHE A 126 39.99 -10.24 1.34
C PHE A 126 40.69 -9.55 0.16
N ASN A 127 41.84 -10.07 -0.27
CA ASN A 127 42.62 -9.45 -1.31
C ASN A 127 42.59 -10.34 -2.57
N PRO A 128 42.14 -9.81 -3.73
CA PRO A 128 42.08 -10.59 -4.97
C PRO A 128 43.42 -11.19 -5.39
N LYS A 129 44.49 -10.44 -5.22
CA LYS A 129 45.86 -10.90 -5.54
C LYS A 129 46.28 -12.08 -4.69
N LEU A 130 45.99 -12.04 -3.37
CA LEU A 130 46.29 -13.13 -2.46
C LEU A 130 45.32 -14.30 -2.67
N THR A 131 44.09 -14.06 -3.10
CA THR A 131 43.15 -15.12 -3.51
C THR A 131 43.68 -15.92 -4.68
N TYR A 132 44.20 -15.25 -5.72
CA TYR A 132 44.87 -15.94 -6.83
C TYR A 132 46.11 -16.71 -6.36
N ALA A 133 46.95 -16.10 -5.52
CA ALA A 133 48.17 -16.76 -5.00
C ALA A 133 47.81 -17.98 -4.13
N ALA A 134 46.79 -17.87 -3.24
CA ALA A 134 46.33 -19.01 -2.44
C ALA A 134 45.79 -20.15 -3.31
N THR A 135 45.03 -19.82 -4.35
CA THR A 135 44.53 -20.82 -5.29
C THR A 135 45.67 -21.54 -6.03
N MET A 136 46.70 -20.83 -6.44
CA MET A 136 47.89 -21.40 -7.07
C MET A 136 48.71 -22.27 -6.09
N GLU A 137 48.83 -21.83 -4.82
CA GLU A 137 49.56 -22.58 -3.78
C GLU A 137 48.85 -23.91 -3.49
N ILE A 138 47.51 -23.94 -3.40
CA ILE A 138 46.73 -25.19 -3.22
C ILE A 138 46.99 -26.17 -4.36
N LEU A 139 47.15 -25.66 -5.59
CA LEU A 139 47.44 -26.48 -6.79
C LEU A 139 48.91 -26.96 -6.87
N SER A 140 49.80 -26.34 -6.08
CA SER A 140 51.21 -26.60 -6.09
C SER A 140 51.62 -27.67 -5.03
N THR A 141 52.82 -28.17 -5.08
CA THR A 141 53.45 -28.95 -4.01
C THR A 141 53.81 -27.99 -2.86
N PRO A 142 53.52 -28.33 -1.60
CA PRO A 142 53.84 -27.45 -0.45
C PRO A 142 55.29 -26.99 -0.47
N GLY A 143 55.50 -25.66 -0.35
CA GLY A 143 56.83 -25.03 -0.39
C GLY A 143 57.47 -24.88 -1.79
N ARG A 144 56.77 -25.21 -2.86
CA ARG A 144 57.20 -24.98 -4.25
C ARG A 144 56.06 -24.43 -5.07
N PHE A 145 56.01 -23.14 -5.28
CA PHE A 145 54.96 -22.44 -6.03
C PHE A 145 55.02 -22.75 -7.55
N ILE A 146 54.75 -24.01 -7.92
CA ILE A 146 54.80 -24.48 -9.33
C ILE A 146 53.59 -25.38 -9.57
N PRO A 147 52.46 -24.85 -9.98
CA PRO A 147 51.20 -25.59 -10.03
C PRO A 147 51.15 -26.76 -11.04
N ASN A 148 51.89 -26.65 -12.13
CA ASN A 148 51.92 -27.71 -13.16
C ASN A 148 52.88 -28.85 -12.92
N TYR A 149 53.75 -28.76 -11.93
CA TYR A 149 54.76 -29.74 -11.63
C TYR A 149 54.65 -30.29 -10.21
N LYS A 150 53.60 -31.03 -9.99
CA LYS A 150 53.33 -31.68 -8.71
C LYS A 150 54.00 -33.03 -8.63
N CYS A 151 55.11 -33.15 -7.90
CA CYS A 151 55.84 -34.37 -7.69
C CYS A 151 55.41 -35.22 -6.48
N ASP A 152 54.48 -34.69 -5.71
CA ASP A 152 53.97 -35.35 -4.52
C ASP A 152 52.81 -36.25 -4.82
N PHE A 153 52.93 -37.54 -4.50
CA PHE A 153 51.89 -38.53 -4.72
C PHE A 153 50.84 -38.53 -3.62
N GLN A 154 51.13 -37.93 -2.48
CA GLN A 154 50.26 -37.92 -1.31
C GLN A 154 49.25 -36.80 -1.29
N ASN A 155 49.50 -35.70 -2.00
CA ASN A 155 48.62 -34.54 -2.05
C ASN A 155 47.63 -34.60 -3.24
N ASN A 156 46.55 -35.34 -3.10
CA ASN A 156 45.51 -35.45 -4.10
C ASN A 156 44.37 -34.46 -3.81
N LEU A 157 44.43 -33.23 -4.38
CA LEU A 157 43.39 -32.23 -4.26
C LEU A 157 42.13 -32.68 -5.02
N ILE A 158 41.00 -32.81 -4.31
CA ILE A 158 39.73 -33.30 -4.85
C ILE A 158 38.72 -32.19 -5.10
N ALA A 159 38.61 -31.23 -4.16
CA ALA A 159 37.72 -30.11 -4.25
C ALA A 159 38.27 -28.93 -3.45
N VAL A 160 37.78 -27.73 -3.72
CA VAL A 160 38.08 -26.52 -2.96
C VAL A 160 36.80 -25.94 -2.38
N ILE A 161 36.79 -25.66 -1.06
CA ILE A 161 35.74 -24.99 -0.36
C ILE A 161 36.21 -23.56 -0.11
N GLY A 162 35.42 -22.55 -0.56
CA GLY A 162 35.85 -21.19 -0.41
C GLY A 162 34.94 -20.20 -1.10
N GLY A 163 35.32 -18.94 -1.00
CA GLY A 163 34.51 -17.86 -1.50
C GLY A 163 33.39 -17.44 -0.48
N PRO A 164 33.79 -16.89 0.68
CA PRO A 164 32.80 -16.33 1.63
C PRO A 164 32.09 -15.11 1.06
N ASN A 165 32.63 -14.51 0.02
CA ASN A 165 31.97 -13.49 -0.76
C ASN A 165 31.99 -13.84 -2.25
N SER A 166 31.08 -13.20 -3.00
CA SER A 166 30.89 -13.50 -4.43
C SER A 166 32.09 -13.13 -5.30
N ASN A 167 32.88 -12.13 -4.92
CA ASN A 167 34.07 -11.72 -5.67
C ASN A 167 35.22 -12.72 -5.50
N ASP A 168 35.49 -13.17 -4.26
CA ASP A 168 36.51 -14.17 -3.99
C ASP A 168 36.21 -15.48 -4.72
N PHE A 169 34.92 -15.86 -4.73
CA PHE A 169 34.47 -17.02 -5.50
C PHE A 169 34.87 -16.94 -6.96
N LEU A 170 34.63 -15.76 -7.61
CA LEU A 170 34.97 -15.57 -9.01
C LEU A 170 36.48 -15.65 -9.29
N HIS A 171 37.29 -15.09 -8.40
CA HIS A 171 38.74 -15.17 -8.52
C HIS A 171 39.27 -16.62 -8.40
N ILE A 172 38.75 -17.39 -7.48
CA ILE A 172 39.07 -18.82 -7.34
C ILE A 172 38.60 -19.59 -8.58
N ALA A 173 37.37 -19.31 -9.05
CA ALA A 173 36.73 -19.95 -10.18
C ALA A 173 37.52 -19.80 -11.48
N THR A 174 38.15 -18.65 -11.72
CA THR A 174 38.94 -18.38 -12.92
C THR A 174 40.10 -19.38 -13.09
N ILE A 175 40.68 -19.80 -11.99
CA ILE A 175 41.81 -20.78 -12.01
C ILE A 175 41.26 -22.20 -11.98
N LEU A 176 40.42 -22.56 -11.00
CA LEU A 176 39.98 -23.94 -10.79
C LEU A 176 39.19 -24.50 -11.98
N SER A 177 38.46 -23.64 -12.71
CA SER A 177 37.73 -24.06 -13.92
C SER A 177 38.68 -24.63 -15.01
N GLN A 178 39.90 -24.11 -15.12
CA GLN A 178 40.91 -24.60 -16.07
C GLN A 178 41.40 -26.00 -15.69
N TYR A 179 41.51 -26.27 -14.40
CA TYR A 179 41.92 -27.57 -13.86
C TYR A 179 40.75 -28.54 -13.66
N LYS A 180 39.51 -28.09 -13.93
CA LYS A 180 38.27 -28.85 -13.73
C LYS A 180 38.13 -29.43 -12.31
N ILE A 181 38.62 -28.72 -11.31
CA ILE A 181 38.48 -29.06 -9.90
C ILE A 181 37.18 -28.49 -9.38
N ALA A 182 36.46 -29.29 -8.59
CA ALA A 182 35.20 -28.88 -8.01
C ALA A 182 35.41 -27.76 -6.98
N GLN A 183 34.62 -26.69 -7.11
CA GLN A 183 34.54 -25.59 -6.14
C GLN A 183 33.17 -25.59 -5.50
N LEU A 184 33.13 -25.57 -4.15
CA LEU A 184 31.94 -25.39 -3.36
C LEU A 184 32.02 -24.05 -2.63
N ALA A 185 31.09 -23.15 -2.93
CA ALA A 185 30.95 -21.86 -2.25
C ALA A 185 29.87 -21.95 -1.18
N TYR A 186 30.06 -21.19 -0.10
CA TYR A 186 29.07 -21.08 0.96
C TYR A 186 28.46 -19.68 1.07
N SER A 187 28.66 -18.84 0.05
CA SER A 187 27.97 -17.57 -0.19
C SER A 187 26.92 -17.71 -1.28
N SER A 188 26.08 -16.69 -1.45
CA SER A 188 25.11 -16.66 -2.54
C SER A 188 25.78 -16.67 -3.92
N ALA A 189 25.13 -17.33 -4.87
CA ALA A 189 25.60 -17.41 -6.24
C ALA A 189 25.58 -16.01 -6.91
N PRO A 190 26.71 -15.58 -7.52
CA PRO A 190 26.72 -14.36 -8.32
C PRO A 190 25.86 -14.54 -9.59
N GLU A 191 25.28 -13.46 -10.09
CA GLU A 191 24.61 -13.48 -11.39
C GLU A 191 25.63 -13.73 -12.50
N MET A 192 25.83 -14.98 -12.87
CA MET A 192 26.68 -15.37 -13.98
C MET A 192 25.81 -15.65 -15.20
N ASN A 193 26.31 -15.29 -16.38
CA ASN A 193 25.70 -15.71 -17.64
C ASN A 193 25.74 -17.25 -17.70
N ARG A 194 24.63 -17.90 -17.33
CA ARG A 194 24.47 -19.35 -17.06
C ARG A 194 24.81 -20.24 -18.27
N SER A 195 25.04 -19.68 -19.46
CA SER A 195 25.16 -20.47 -20.68
C SER A 195 26.48 -21.18 -20.91
N ASN A 196 27.60 -20.73 -20.30
CA ASN A 196 28.94 -21.26 -20.69
C ASN A 196 29.85 -21.78 -19.57
N GLN A 197 29.53 -21.66 -18.29
CA GLN A 197 30.43 -22.06 -17.18
C GLN A 197 29.79 -22.97 -16.13
N ALA A 198 28.60 -23.44 -16.32
CA ALA A 198 27.74 -24.07 -15.31
C ALA A 198 28.19 -25.49 -14.84
N ILE A 199 29.37 -26.03 -15.25
CA ILE A 199 29.67 -27.45 -15.03
C ILE A 199 30.48 -27.71 -13.75
N SER A 200 31.14 -26.70 -13.19
CA SER A 200 32.21 -26.91 -12.19
C SER A 200 31.92 -26.34 -10.80
N PHE A 201 30.79 -25.71 -10.58
CA PHE A 201 30.52 -24.99 -9.35
C PHE A 201 29.29 -25.51 -8.61
N HIS A 202 29.38 -25.51 -7.30
CA HIS A 202 28.30 -25.89 -6.40
C HIS A 202 28.19 -24.84 -5.30
N TRP A 203 26.97 -24.42 -4.98
CA TRP A 203 26.72 -23.45 -3.92
C TRP A 203 25.99 -24.12 -2.76
N MET A 204 26.57 -24.01 -1.58
CA MET A 204 25.95 -24.43 -0.32
C MET A 204 24.96 -23.40 0.24
N PHE A 205 24.53 -22.51 -0.61
CA PHE A 205 23.57 -21.46 -0.34
C PHE A 205 22.34 -21.65 -1.23
N PRO A 206 21.11 -21.56 -0.70
CA PRO A 206 19.92 -21.66 -1.54
C PRO A 206 19.86 -20.48 -2.51
N ASN A 207 19.11 -20.62 -3.57
CA ASN A 207 18.96 -19.57 -4.57
C ASN A 207 18.54 -18.23 -3.93
N ALA A 208 19.37 -17.20 -4.16
CA ALA A 208 19.18 -15.87 -3.57
C ALA A 208 17.84 -15.21 -3.93
N ASP A 209 17.24 -15.53 -5.08
CA ASP A 209 15.94 -14.97 -5.49
C ASP A 209 14.84 -15.30 -4.47
N TYR A 210 14.88 -16.48 -3.85
CA TYR A 210 13.90 -16.88 -2.85
C TYR A 210 13.93 -16.04 -1.58
N GLN A 211 15.11 -15.57 -1.17
CA GLN A 211 15.20 -14.68 -0.01
C GLN A 211 14.54 -13.32 -0.29
N TYR A 212 14.75 -12.74 -1.48
CA TYR A 212 14.11 -11.46 -1.83
C TYR A 212 12.62 -11.61 -2.04
N TYR A 213 12.18 -12.73 -2.59
CA TYR A 213 10.76 -13.05 -2.66
C TYR A 213 10.16 -13.20 -1.25
N GLY A 214 10.87 -13.86 -0.34
CA GLY A 214 10.46 -13.97 1.05
C GLY A 214 10.41 -12.62 1.79
N ILE A 215 11.41 -11.74 1.56
CA ILE A 215 11.41 -10.38 2.09
C ILE A 215 10.19 -9.61 1.56
N LEU A 216 9.89 -9.70 0.25
CA LEU A 216 8.71 -9.08 -0.32
C LEU A 216 7.42 -9.54 0.36
N GLN A 217 7.26 -10.85 0.54
CA GLN A 217 6.08 -11.39 1.23
C GLN A 217 5.98 -10.90 2.68
N LEU A 218 7.10 -10.79 3.39
CA LEU A 218 7.17 -10.23 4.73
C LEU A 218 6.73 -8.76 4.76
N LEU A 219 7.21 -7.96 3.81
CA LEU A 219 6.85 -6.55 3.67
C LEU A 219 5.34 -6.37 3.39
N LEU A 220 4.80 -7.19 2.48
CA LEU A 220 3.37 -7.18 2.14
C LEU A 220 2.50 -7.64 3.32
N TYR A 221 2.96 -8.63 4.07
CA TYR A 221 2.28 -9.16 5.26
C TYR A 221 2.08 -8.07 6.32
N PHE A 222 3.14 -7.30 6.64
CA PHE A 222 3.08 -6.19 7.59
C PHE A 222 2.62 -4.87 6.96
N LYS A 223 2.29 -4.86 5.67
CA LYS A 223 1.88 -3.66 4.91
C LYS A 223 2.93 -2.55 4.90
N TRP A 224 4.20 -2.90 4.92
CA TRP A 224 5.31 -1.95 4.83
C TRP A 224 5.59 -1.62 3.37
N THR A 225 5.12 -0.48 2.91
CA THR A 225 5.27 -0.06 1.50
C THR A 225 6.30 1.04 1.29
N TRP A 226 6.85 1.62 2.37
CA TRP A 226 7.79 2.72 2.33
C TRP A 226 9.06 2.35 3.07
N LEU A 227 10.18 2.17 2.35
CA LEU A 227 11.40 1.56 2.85
C LEU A 227 12.62 2.45 2.65
N GLY A 228 13.67 2.19 3.44
CA GLY A 228 15.03 2.61 3.18
C GLY A 228 15.91 1.42 2.76
N ILE A 229 16.94 1.66 1.99
CA ILE A 229 17.97 0.67 1.68
C ILE A 229 19.36 1.25 1.92
N PHE A 230 20.18 0.47 2.63
CA PHE A 230 21.63 0.65 2.68
C PHE A 230 22.32 -0.52 1.99
N TYR A 231 23.35 -0.23 1.20
CA TYR A 231 24.20 -1.23 0.59
C TYR A 231 25.64 -0.74 0.47
N ILE A 232 26.60 -1.67 0.29
CA ILE A 232 27.99 -1.33 -0.06
C ILE A 232 28.17 -1.60 -1.55
N ASN A 233 28.87 -0.70 -2.23
CA ASN A 233 29.18 -0.89 -3.64
C ASN A 233 30.27 -1.95 -3.83
N MET A 234 29.85 -3.18 -4.05
CA MET A 234 30.72 -4.36 -4.29
C MET A 234 30.47 -5.00 -5.68
N GLY A 235 30.44 -4.19 -6.71
CA GLY A 235 30.38 -4.70 -8.09
C GLY A 235 29.10 -5.45 -8.42
N ASN A 236 29.18 -6.77 -8.61
CA ASN A 236 28.06 -7.61 -9.07
C ASN A 236 26.85 -7.59 -8.14
N GLN A 237 27.03 -7.53 -6.84
CA GLN A 237 25.93 -7.46 -5.86
C GLN A 237 25.14 -6.15 -5.97
N THR A 238 25.84 -5.05 -6.22
CA THR A 238 25.21 -3.76 -6.45
C THR A 238 24.40 -3.74 -7.74
N GLU A 239 24.93 -4.35 -8.80
CA GLU A 239 24.22 -4.44 -10.08
C GLU A 239 22.94 -5.28 -9.95
N LEU A 240 23.01 -6.40 -9.24
CA LEU A 240 21.84 -7.24 -8.91
C LEU A 240 20.77 -6.44 -8.16
N LEU A 241 21.16 -5.68 -7.14
CA LEU A 241 20.25 -4.84 -6.38
C LEU A 241 19.53 -3.83 -7.29
N LEU A 242 20.29 -3.04 -8.03
CA LEU A 242 19.76 -1.92 -8.81
C LEU A 242 18.94 -2.37 -10.03
N ARG A 243 19.36 -3.45 -10.72
CA ARG A 243 18.73 -3.90 -11.97
C ARG A 243 17.61 -4.91 -11.79
N LYS A 244 17.65 -5.71 -10.73
CA LYS A 244 16.70 -6.80 -10.53
C LYS A 244 15.82 -6.59 -9.30
N ILE A 245 16.42 -6.39 -8.12
CA ILE A 245 15.71 -6.39 -6.85
C ILE A 245 14.84 -5.15 -6.69
N LEU A 246 15.36 -3.96 -6.93
CA LEU A 246 14.58 -2.72 -6.81
C LEU A 246 13.38 -2.66 -7.76
N PRO A 247 13.53 -2.96 -9.07
CA PRO A 247 12.38 -3.02 -9.97
C PRO A 247 11.35 -4.09 -9.56
N PHE A 248 11.82 -5.25 -9.09
CA PHE A 248 10.95 -6.32 -8.62
C PHE A 248 10.09 -5.86 -7.43
N PHE A 249 10.66 -5.19 -6.44
CA PHE A 249 9.91 -4.64 -5.31
C PHE A 249 8.93 -3.54 -5.74
N SER A 250 9.38 -2.64 -6.63
CA SER A 250 8.53 -1.56 -7.14
C SER A 250 7.31 -2.07 -7.92
N GLN A 251 7.46 -3.15 -8.69
CA GLN A 251 6.33 -3.79 -9.40
C GLN A 251 5.27 -4.35 -8.45
N HIS A 252 5.66 -4.70 -7.22
CA HIS A 252 4.77 -5.24 -6.19
C HIS A 252 4.26 -4.19 -5.19
N GLY A 253 4.40 -2.91 -5.51
CA GLY A 253 3.83 -1.85 -4.70
C GLY A 253 4.73 -1.32 -3.57
N ILE A 254 6.02 -1.65 -3.59
CA ILE A 254 6.99 -1.17 -2.61
C ILE A 254 7.75 0.04 -3.18
N CYS A 255 7.89 1.08 -2.38
CA CYS A 255 8.65 2.28 -2.72
C CYS A 255 9.78 2.54 -1.72
N PHE A 256 10.76 3.30 -2.17
CA PHE A 256 11.96 3.55 -1.39
C PHE A 256 12.13 5.05 -1.11
N ASP A 257 12.16 5.42 0.17
CA ASP A 257 12.43 6.80 0.59
C ASP A 257 13.88 7.20 0.28
N PHE A 258 14.79 6.29 0.56
CA PHE A 258 16.21 6.48 0.25
C PHE A 258 16.86 5.15 -0.16
N ILE A 259 17.84 5.24 -1.04
CA ILE A 259 18.72 4.14 -1.48
C ILE A 259 20.14 4.68 -1.40
N GLU A 260 20.87 4.32 -0.34
CA GLU A 260 22.16 4.93 -0.04
C GLU A 260 23.28 3.89 0.02
N THR A 261 24.41 4.27 -0.55
CA THR A 261 25.62 3.47 -0.47
C THR A 261 26.40 3.79 0.81
N LEU A 262 26.79 2.78 1.56
CA LEU A 262 27.81 2.93 2.60
C LEU A 262 29.19 2.83 1.94
N ALA A 263 30.16 3.54 2.52
CA ALA A 263 31.52 3.46 2.01
C ALA A 263 32.16 2.10 2.39
N GLY A 264 32.78 1.46 1.43
CA GLY A 264 33.28 0.08 1.57
C GLY A 264 34.67 -0.06 2.22
N GLY A 265 35.36 1.03 2.48
CA GLY A 265 36.74 1.02 3.00
C GLY A 265 36.80 1.33 4.50
N LEU A 266 36.41 0.38 5.35
CA LEU A 266 36.42 0.57 6.81
C LEU A 266 37.81 0.92 7.39
N PHE A 267 38.86 0.71 6.61
CA PHE A 267 40.26 0.79 7.08
C PHE A 267 41.11 1.81 6.34
N ASP A 268 40.57 2.50 5.31
CA ASP A 268 41.37 3.42 4.52
C ASP A 268 41.49 4.82 5.14
N ASP A 269 40.40 5.46 5.51
CA ASP A 269 40.35 6.71 6.24
C ASP A 269 39.03 6.82 7.00
N LEU A 270 39.08 6.50 8.30
CA LEU A 270 37.92 6.46 9.17
C LEU A 270 37.21 7.81 9.28
N ASN A 271 37.95 8.93 9.26
CA ASN A 271 37.38 10.27 9.38
C ASN A 271 36.64 10.66 8.12
N ALA A 272 37.20 10.41 6.95
CA ALA A 272 36.53 10.64 5.66
C ALA A 272 35.29 9.75 5.52
N LEU A 273 35.37 8.51 5.98
CA LEU A 273 34.25 7.57 6.03
C LEU A 273 33.10 8.10 6.89
N ILE A 274 33.39 8.55 8.10
CA ILE A 274 32.42 9.10 9.03
C ILE A 274 31.74 10.32 8.44
N GLU A 275 32.50 11.25 7.87
CA GLU A 275 31.98 12.50 7.33
C GLU A 275 31.09 12.24 6.10
N ALA A 276 31.51 11.41 5.16
CA ALA A 276 30.74 11.03 3.98
C ALA A 276 29.44 10.30 4.33
N SER A 277 29.48 9.51 5.41
CA SER A 277 28.32 8.68 5.79
C SER A 277 27.37 9.39 6.76
N ARG A 278 27.84 10.43 7.46
CA ARG A 278 27.03 11.23 8.39
C ARG A 278 25.80 11.85 7.72
N ALA A 279 25.97 12.42 6.52
CA ALA A 279 24.86 12.98 5.77
C ALA A 279 23.82 11.93 5.41
N LYS A 280 24.24 10.71 5.05
CA LYS A 280 23.40 9.58 4.68
C LYS A 280 22.64 9.02 5.88
N LEU A 281 23.28 8.89 7.03
CA LEU A 281 22.62 8.51 8.27
C LEU A 281 21.59 9.56 8.70
N ASN A 282 21.90 10.83 8.61
CA ASN A 282 20.98 11.91 8.92
C ASN A 282 19.75 11.89 7.99
N LEU A 283 19.93 11.54 6.72
CA LEU A 283 18.81 11.32 5.80
C LEU A 283 17.93 10.17 6.31
N ALA A 284 18.52 9.04 6.66
CA ALA A 284 17.79 7.88 7.16
C ALA A 284 17.04 8.19 8.46
N TRP A 285 17.62 8.96 9.40
CA TRP A 285 16.95 9.35 10.64
C TRP A 285 15.81 10.33 10.44
N LYS A 286 15.91 11.24 9.46
CA LYS A 286 14.83 12.16 9.08
C LYS A 286 13.73 11.49 8.28
N SER A 287 14.04 10.38 7.66
CA SER A 287 13.11 9.59 6.84
C SER A 287 11.92 9.08 7.64
N ARG A 288 10.75 9.02 6.99
CA ARG A 288 9.55 8.36 7.51
C ARG A 288 9.59 6.83 7.35
N ALA A 289 10.51 6.30 6.56
CA ALA A 289 10.70 4.87 6.44
C ALA A 289 11.22 4.29 7.76
N ASN A 290 10.40 3.54 8.47
CA ASN A 290 10.77 2.89 9.71
C ASN A 290 11.44 1.54 9.49
N ILE A 291 11.35 0.99 8.28
CA ILE A 291 11.95 -0.26 7.87
C ILE A 291 13.11 0.04 6.93
N VAL A 292 14.25 -0.55 7.21
CA VAL A 292 15.47 -0.37 6.40
C VAL A 292 16.06 -1.73 6.07
N ILE A 293 16.28 -1.99 4.79
CA ILE A 293 16.90 -3.22 4.32
C ILE A 293 18.41 -3.00 4.21
N PHE A 294 19.18 -3.93 4.76
CA PHE A 294 20.60 -4.08 4.49
C PHE A 294 20.81 -5.08 3.38
N HIS A 295 21.29 -4.60 2.27
CA HIS A 295 21.68 -5.44 1.16
C HIS A 295 23.20 -5.55 1.11
N GLY A 296 23.69 -6.76 1.20
CA GLY A 296 25.12 -7.06 1.11
C GLY A 296 25.54 -8.14 2.08
N GLU A 297 26.84 -8.28 2.18
CA GLU A 297 27.48 -9.25 3.02
C GLU A 297 27.81 -8.64 4.39
N PHE A 298 28.52 -9.37 5.23
CA PHE A 298 28.95 -8.99 6.56
C PHE A 298 29.54 -7.55 6.65
N HIS A 299 30.31 -7.10 5.65
CA HIS A 299 30.88 -5.74 5.64
C HIS A 299 29.83 -4.64 5.74
N THR A 300 28.64 -4.87 5.21
CA THR A 300 27.56 -3.86 5.23
C THR A 300 27.11 -3.58 6.65
N VAL A 301 26.94 -4.61 7.46
CA VAL A 301 26.49 -4.46 8.84
C VAL A 301 27.60 -3.91 9.74
N THR A 302 28.85 -4.37 9.60
CA THR A 302 29.96 -3.85 10.38
C THR A 302 30.25 -2.39 10.10
N SER A 303 30.15 -1.98 8.83
CA SER A 303 30.26 -0.57 8.44
C SER A 303 29.13 0.28 9.00
N LEU A 304 27.90 -0.21 8.96
CA LEU A 304 26.78 0.52 9.58
C LEU A 304 26.99 0.64 11.10
N TRP A 305 27.36 -0.45 11.78
CA TRP A 305 27.57 -0.42 13.21
C TRP A 305 28.65 0.59 13.60
N ALA A 306 29.78 0.59 12.87
CA ALA A 306 30.80 1.61 13.05
C ALA A 306 30.26 3.04 12.89
N LEU A 307 29.44 3.27 11.87
CA LEU A 307 28.85 4.59 11.62
C LEU A 307 27.83 5.01 12.69
N LEU A 308 27.02 4.06 13.17
CA LEU A 308 26.04 4.33 14.22
C LEU A 308 26.73 4.72 15.52
N GLU A 309 27.74 3.96 15.95
CA GLU A 309 28.47 4.22 17.18
C GLU A 309 29.27 5.52 17.12
N LEU A 310 29.99 5.74 16.03
CA LEU A 310 30.76 6.97 15.83
C LEU A 310 29.89 8.22 15.67
N SER A 311 28.68 8.06 15.12
CA SER A 311 27.73 9.17 15.03
C SER A 311 27.18 9.60 16.38
N GLU A 312 27.03 8.69 17.34
CA GLU A 312 26.60 9.01 18.72
C GLU A 312 27.56 9.93 19.44
N TYR A 313 28.82 9.74 19.18
CA TYR A 313 29.86 10.58 19.81
C TYR A 313 29.75 12.04 19.39
N TYR A 314 29.25 12.31 18.19
CA TYR A 314 29.17 13.68 17.60
C TYR A 314 27.76 14.30 17.59
N ASP A 315 26.68 13.55 17.72
CA ASP A 315 25.31 14.07 17.59
C ASP A 315 24.37 13.46 18.66
N LYS A 316 24.08 14.25 19.71
CA LYS A 316 23.08 13.89 20.73
C LYS A 316 21.62 14.08 20.31
N ALA A 317 21.35 14.33 19.02
CA ALA A 317 20.00 14.53 18.51
C ALA A 317 19.24 13.20 18.47
N GLY A 318 18.08 13.15 19.12
CA GLY A 318 17.28 11.97 19.42
C GLY A 318 17.15 10.97 18.26
N LYS A 319 17.73 9.82 18.45
CA LYS A 319 17.65 8.68 17.53
C LYS A 319 16.24 8.13 17.51
N LYS A 320 15.67 8.03 16.31
CA LYS A 320 14.46 7.25 16.08
C LYS A 320 14.86 5.80 15.85
N ALA A 321 14.22 4.85 16.52
CA ALA A 321 14.45 3.45 16.23
C ALA A 321 14.03 3.12 14.78
N LYS A 322 14.77 2.21 14.15
CA LYS A 322 14.46 1.63 12.85
C LYS A 322 14.43 0.11 13.01
N VAL A 323 13.62 -0.57 12.23
CA VAL A 323 13.67 -2.02 12.11
C VAL A 323 14.55 -2.37 10.90
N TRP A 324 15.59 -3.11 11.17
CA TRP A 324 16.57 -3.50 10.18
C TRP A 324 16.23 -4.88 9.62
N ILE A 325 16.21 -5.03 8.31
CA ILE A 325 16.05 -6.32 7.63
C ILE A 325 17.39 -6.68 6.99
N MET A 326 17.96 -7.81 7.41
CA MET A 326 19.24 -8.30 6.94
C MET A 326 19.04 -9.54 6.05
N THR A 327 19.80 -9.63 4.96
CA THR A 327 19.83 -10.80 4.07
C THR A 327 20.55 -11.97 4.71
N ALA A 328 20.35 -13.18 4.17
CA ALA A 328 20.97 -14.39 4.68
C ALA A 328 22.50 -14.49 4.38
N ASP A 329 23.03 -13.59 3.58
CA ASP A 329 24.47 -13.46 3.33
C ASP A 329 25.22 -12.84 4.50
N VAL A 330 24.49 -12.25 5.47
CA VAL A 330 25.06 -11.62 6.65
C VAL A 330 25.21 -12.62 7.77
N ASP A 331 26.44 -12.92 8.14
CA ASP A 331 26.78 -13.64 9.37
C ASP A 331 27.38 -12.64 10.36
N PHE A 332 26.57 -12.18 11.31
CA PHE A 332 26.93 -11.07 12.18
C PHE A 332 27.97 -11.47 13.21
N THR A 333 29.06 -10.72 13.27
CA THR A 333 30.07 -10.81 14.32
C THR A 333 30.68 -9.44 14.58
N SER A 334 31.22 -9.23 15.77
CA SER A 334 31.99 -8.04 16.09
C SER A 334 33.43 -8.16 15.59
N ILE A 335 33.99 -7.04 15.14
CA ILE A 335 35.44 -6.88 14.99
C ILE A 335 36.00 -6.45 16.35
N LEU A 336 37.28 -6.69 16.58
CA LEU A 336 37.93 -6.47 17.88
C LEU A 336 37.61 -5.09 18.51
N PHE A 337 37.67 -4.03 17.71
CA PHE A 337 37.40 -2.68 18.22
C PHE A 337 35.90 -2.40 18.45
N GLN A 338 35.02 -3.24 17.96
CA GLN A 338 33.55 -3.12 18.11
C GLN A 338 33.01 -3.97 19.28
N ARG A 339 33.87 -4.80 19.92
CA ARG A 339 33.42 -5.75 20.96
C ARG A 339 32.73 -5.11 22.16
N ASN A 340 33.04 -3.84 22.45
CA ASN A 340 32.46 -3.09 23.56
C ASN A 340 31.35 -2.10 23.12
N TRP A 341 30.99 -2.05 21.86
CA TRP A 341 29.98 -1.15 21.35
C TRP A 341 28.57 -1.69 21.61
N SER A 342 27.59 -0.78 21.68
CA SER A 342 26.20 -1.17 21.89
C SER A 342 25.62 -1.90 20.71
N ILE A 343 24.91 -3.00 20.98
CA ILE A 343 24.15 -3.77 19.99
C ILE A 343 22.66 -3.39 19.98
N ASP A 344 22.26 -2.33 20.69
CA ASP A 344 20.85 -1.94 20.82
C ASP A 344 20.19 -1.63 19.49
N PHE A 345 20.96 -1.26 18.47
CA PHE A 345 20.44 -1.03 17.13
C PHE A 345 19.83 -2.30 16.49
N LEU A 346 20.24 -3.50 16.94
CA LEU A 346 19.70 -4.76 16.49
C LEU A 346 18.39 -5.16 17.18
N GLN A 347 17.96 -4.42 18.21
CA GLN A 347 16.71 -4.74 18.89
C GLN A 347 15.54 -4.68 17.93
N GLY A 348 14.83 -5.82 17.79
CA GLY A 348 13.73 -5.95 16.86
C GLY A 348 14.14 -6.11 15.39
N ALA A 349 15.43 -6.19 15.08
CA ALA A 349 15.90 -6.47 13.72
C ALA A 349 15.43 -7.84 13.24
N ILE A 350 15.25 -7.97 11.94
CA ILE A 350 14.84 -9.20 11.28
C ILE A 350 15.99 -9.65 10.37
N SER A 351 16.48 -10.86 10.56
CA SER A 351 17.46 -11.46 9.66
C SER A 351 16.92 -12.73 9.03
N LEU A 352 17.24 -12.92 7.76
CA LEU A 352 17.09 -14.21 7.13
C LEU A 352 18.32 -15.06 7.43
N THR A 353 18.13 -16.35 7.66
CA THR A 353 19.23 -17.32 7.83
C THR A 353 18.87 -18.59 7.10
N ILE A 354 19.88 -19.30 6.59
CA ILE A 354 19.67 -20.63 6.01
C ILE A 354 19.23 -21.57 7.13
N GLN A 355 18.20 -22.37 6.88
CA GLN A 355 17.75 -23.31 7.88
C GLN A 355 18.88 -24.27 8.25
N SER A 356 19.30 -24.23 9.51
CA SER A 356 20.34 -25.09 10.06
C SER A 356 19.80 -25.94 11.21
N LYS A 357 20.44 -27.09 11.45
CA LYS A 357 20.17 -27.94 12.60
C LYS A 357 21.40 -27.99 13.49
N GLU A 358 21.20 -28.14 14.78
CA GLU A 358 22.29 -28.22 15.74
C GLU A 358 23.09 -29.54 15.54
N VAL A 359 24.38 -29.40 15.28
CA VAL A 359 25.31 -30.53 15.08
C VAL A 359 25.90 -30.92 16.43
N SER A 360 25.59 -32.12 16.86
CA SER A 360 26.08 -32.64 18.17
C SER A 360 27.60 -32.78 18.16
N GLY A 361 28.20 -32.38 19.30
CA GLY A 361 29.65 -32.49 19.51
C GLY A 361 30.48 -31.30 19.02
N PHE A 362 29.97 -30.46 18.12
CA PHE A 362 30.71 -29.30 17.60
C PHE A 362 31.05 -28.31 18.70
N GLN A 363 30.10 -27.95 19.53
CA GLN A 363 30.33 -27.02 20.65
C GLN A 363 31.44 -27.53 21.58
N LYS A 364 31.40 -28.81 21.92
CA LYS A 364 32.49 -29.45 22.75
C LYS A 364 33.83 -29.42 22.04
N PHE A 365 33.85 -29.63 20.73
CA PHE A 365 35.07 -29.57 19.92
C PHE A 365 35.69 -28.16 19.94
N VAL A 366 34.88 -27.12 19.85
CA VAL A 366 35.32 -25.73 19.94
C VAL A 366 35.86 -25.40 21.34
N GLN A 367 35.20 -25.86 22.39
CA GLN A 367 35.63 -25.68 23.78
C GLN A 367 36.98 -26.30 24.11
N MET A 368 37.33 -27.37 23.42
CA MET A 368 38.61 -28.05 23.61
C MET A 368 39.79 -27.38 22.90
N ARG A 369 39.58 -26.29 22.17
CA ARG A 369 40.66 -25.61 21.45
C ARG A 369 41.58 -24.90 22.42
N ASN A 370 42.89 -25.20 22.26
CA ASN A 370 43.95 -24.58 23.01
C ASN A 370 45.19 -24.43 22.12
N PRO A 371 45.83 -23.25 22.03
CA PRO A 371 46.96 -22.99 21.16
C PRO A 371 48.23 -23.80 21.54
N LEU A 372 48.35 -24.23 22.81
CA LEU A 372 49.46 -25.06 23.26
C LEU A 372 49.36 -26.51 22.73
N LEU A 373 48.15 -27.00 22.57
CA LEU A 373 47.85 -28.35 22.10
C LEU A 373 47.77 -28.45 20.55
N HIS A 374 47.30 -27.40 19.89
CA HIS A 374 47.04 -27.41 18.42
C HIS A 374 48.03 -26.48 17.68
N LYS A 375 49.33 -26.78 17.80
CA LYS A 375 50.42 -25.97 17.23
C LYS A 375 50.42 -25.98 15.68
N GLU A 376 49.74 -26.91 15.05
CA GLU A 376 49.64 -27.03 13.58
C GLU A 376 48.66 -26.04 12.98
N ASP A 377 47.77 -25.49 13.79
CA ASP A 377 46.80 -24.49 13.39
C ASP A 377 47.44 -23.11 13.34
N GLY A 378 47.83 -22.68 12.14
CA GLY A 378 48.48 -21.37 11.93
C GLY A 378 47.58 -20.14 12.15
N PHE A 379 46.26 -20.33 12.33
CA PHE A 379 45.32 -19.25 12.66
C PHE A 379 45.19 -19.01 14.18
N LEU A 380 45.30 -20.07 14.95
CA LEU A 380 44.92 -20.08 16.35
C LEU A 380 45.76 -19.13 17.22
N LYS A 381 47.04 -19.01 16.93
CA LYS A 381 47.95 -18.18 17.69
C LYS A 381 47.56 -16.72 17.65
N GLU A 382 47.29 -16.19 16.48
CA GLU A 382 46.92 -14.80 16.26
C GLU A 382 45.54 -14.49 16.84
N ILE A 383 44.62 -15.45 16.69
CA ILE A 383 43.27 -15.37 17.27
C ILE A 383 43.29 -15.24 18.77
N TRP A 384 44.12 -16.09 19.43
CA TRP A 384 44.28 -16.07 20.89
C TRP A 384 44.81 -14.73 21.35
N LEU A 385 45.91 -14.24 20.69
CA LEU A 385 46.48 -12.94 20.98
C LEU A 385 45.41 -11.81 20.94
N GLN A 386 44.61 -11.76 19.89
CA GLN A 386 43.64 -10.70 19.73
C GLN A 386 42.38 -10.85 20.63
N LEU A 387 41.96 -12.08 20.90
CA LEU A 387 40.78 -12.32 21.73
C LEU A 387 41.03 -12.13 23.23
N PHE A 388 42.19 -12.58 23.69
CA PHE A 388 42.55 -12.59 25.13
C PHE A 388 43.60 -11.55 25.52
N ASP A 389 44.15 -10.82 24.56
CA ASP A 389 45.21 -9.83 24.75
C ASP A 389 46.39 -10.41 25.49
N CYS A 390 46.82 -11.65 25.09
CA CYS A 390 47.94 -12.33 25.72
C CYS A 390 48.83 -13.01 24.68
N LEU A 391 50.13 -13.07 24.92
CA LEU A 391 51.12 -13.73 24.08
C LEU A 391 51.32 -15.18 24.51
N ILE A 392 51.36 -16.08 23.54
CA ILE A 392 51.67 -17.48 23.76
C ILE A 392 53.19 -17.59 24.02
N PRO A 393 53.62 -18.20 25.11
CA PRO A 393 55.03 -18.30 25.45
C PRO A 393 55.84 -18.99 24.35
N ASN A 394 56.73 -18.22 23.71
CA ASN A 394 57.75 -18.77 22.80
C ASN A 394 59.05 -18.89 23.57
N SER A 395 59.78 -19.98 23.37
CA SER A 395 61.05 -20.29 24.09
C SER A 395 62.20 -19.32 23.82
N SER A 396 62.02 -18.15 23.22
CA SER A 396 63.10 -17.25 22.80
C SER A 396 62.90 -15.73 22.96
N SER A 397 61.88 -15.24 23.64
CA SER A 397 61.72 -13.79 23.87
C SER A 397 61.45 -13.44 25.31
N GLU A 398 62.51 -12.99 25.98
CA GLU A 398 62.50 -12.33 27.29
C GLU A 398 62.09 -10.85 27.11
N SER A 399 60.80 -10.54 26.95
CA SER A 399 60.31 -9.18 27.12
C SER A 399 59.38 -9.13 28.33
N MET A 400 59.89 -8.42 29.39
CA MET A 400 59.36 -8.44 30.75
C MET A 400 58.02 -7.74 31.00
N ASP A 401 57.32 -7.22 29.97
CA ASP A 401 56.10 -6.36 30.17
C ASP A 401 54.87 -6.79 29.37
N GLN A 402 54.84 -8.01 28.81
CA GLN A 402 53.64 -8.44 28.03
C GLN A 402 52.86 -9.55 28.76
N ASN A 403 51.53 -9.46 28.77
CA ASN A 403 50.66 -10.48 29.32
C ASN A 403 50.89 -11.80 28.62
N ILE A 404 51.33 -12.83 29.37
CA ILE A 404 51.53 -14.16 28.85
C ILE A 404 50.25 -14.98 29.06
N CYS A 405 49.77 -15.69 28.05
CA CYS A 405 48.63 -16.57 28.19
C CYS A 405 48.91 -17.66 29.21
N THR A 406 48.00 -17.89 30.11
CA THR A 406 48.10 -18.89 31.17
C THR A 406 47.82 -20.31 30.65
N GLY A 407 47.12 -20.45 29.53
CA GLY A 407 46.64 -21.71 28.98
C GLY A 407 45.31 -22.17 29.56
N GLU A 408 44.73 -21.35 30.47
CA GLU A 408 43.39 -21.60 31.03
C GLU A 408 42.29 -20.83 30.28
N GLU A 409 42.64 -19.91 29.37
CA GLU A 409 41.73 -19.15 28.56
C GLU A 409 40.89 -20.09 27.67
N LYS A 410 39.57 -19.84 27.61
CA LYS A 410 38.66 -20.66 26.85
C LYS A 410 37.79 -19.80 25.95
N LEU A 411 37.51 -20.29 24.73
CA LEU A 411 36.61 -19.62 23.78
C LEU A 411 35.16 -19.49 24.32
N GLU A 412 34.76 -20.34 25.26
CA GLU A 412 33.43 -20.30 25.89
C GLU A 412 33.22 -19.12 26.84
N ASP A 413 34.32 -18.55 27.38
CA ASP A 413 34.27 -17.42 28.33
C ASP A 413 34.05 -16.08 27.60
N LEU A 414 34.18 -16.08 26.27
CA LEU A 414 33.98 -14.89 25.46
C LEU A 414 32.50 -14.55 25.28
N PRO A 415 32.14 -13.24 25.25
CA PRO A 415 30.79 -12.85 24.90
C PRO A 415 30.35 -13.40 23.51
N MET A 416 29.09 -13.83 23.39
CA MET A 416 28.54 -14.39 22.16
C MET A 416 28.70 -13.44 20.94
N ILE A 417 28.73 -12.14 21.18
CA ILE A 417 28.98 -11.13 20.14
C ILE A 417 30.37 -11.23 19.53
N VAL A 418 31.36 -11.71 20.32
CA VAL A 418 32.76 -11.85 19.91
C VAL A 418 33.00 -13.19 19.27
N PHE A 419 32.52 -14.26 19.91
CA PHE A 419 32.71 -15.62 19.42
C PHE A 419 31.53 -16.52 19.80
N GLU A 420 30.92 -17.15 18.82
CA GLU A 420 29.84 -18.13 19.04
C GLU A 420 30.41 -19.54 19.09
N THR A 421 30.12 -20.27 20.17
CA THR A 421 30.55 -21.66 20.33
C THR A 421 29.62 -22.64 19.61
N LYS A 422 28.37 -22.25 19.37
CA LYS A 422 27.43 -23.02 18.55
C LYS A 422 27.71 -22.78 17.08
N MET A 423 27.45 -23.79 16.25
CA MET A 423 27.69 -23.71 14.81
C MET A 423 26.75 -22.70 14.17
N THR A 424 27.32 -21.65 13.54
CA THR A 424 26.58 -20.67 12.79
C THR A 424 26.09 -21.22 11.45
N THR A 425 25.22 -20.49 10.79
CA THR A 425 24.62 -20.92 9.53
C THR A 425 25.66 -21.14 8.42
N HIS A 426 26.63 -20.24 8.30
CA HIS A 426 27.68 -20.38 7.31
C HIS A 426 28.65 -21.51 7.65
N SER A 427 28.99 -21.68 8.96
CA SER A 427 29.76 -22.85 9.44
C SER A 427 29.04 -24.16 9.13
N TYR A 428 27.69 -24.19 9.26
CA TYR A 428 26.88 -25.34 8.88
C TYR A 428 26.93 -25.62 7.36
N CYS A 429 26.98 -24.57 6.53
CA CYS A 429 27.20 -24.75 5.10
C CYS A 429 28.56 -25.30 4.78
N VAL A 430 29.64 -24.87 5.43
CA VAL A 430 30.99 -25.43 5.27
C VAL A 430 31.03 -26.88 5.72
N TYR A 431 30.45 -27.20 6.86
CA TYR A 431 30.34 -28.58 7.36
C TYR A 431 29.64 -29.49 6.34
N ASN A 432 28.49 -29.06 5.81
CA ASN A 432 27.77 -29.83 4.80
C ASN A 432 28.52 -29.92 3.46
N ALA A 433 29.31 -28.89 3.09
CA ALA A 433 30.17 -28.94 1.90
C ALA A 433 31.17 -30.06 1.97
N VAL A 434 31.85 -30.23 3.14
CA VAL A 434 32.79 -31.36 3.35
C VAL A 434 32.07 -32.70 3.24
N TYR A 435 30.88 -32.82 3.84
CA TYR A 435 30.07 -34.04 3.75
C TYR A 435 29.62 -34.34 2.32
N ALA A 436 29.21 -33.29 1.56
CA ALA A 436 28.80 -33.45 0.17
C ALA A 436 29.94 -33.97 -0.70
N VAL A 437 31.17 -33.47 -0.49
CA VAL A 437 32.35 -33.94 -1.18
C VAL A 437 32.67 -35.39 -0.79
N ALA A 438 32.61 -35.76 0.49
CA ALA A 438 32.85 -37.12 0.97
C ALA A 438 31.86 -38.14 0.38
N GLN A 439 30.55 -37.79 0.35
CA GLN A 439 29.49 -38.63 -0.21
C GLN A 439 29.66 -38.79 -1.73
N ALA A 440 29.97 -37.69 -2.43
CA ALA A 440 30.25 -37.77 -3.87
C ALA A 440 31.49 -38.62 -4.19
N LEU A 441 32.53 -38.47 -3.37
CA LEU A 441 33.74 -39.26 -3.48
C LEU A 441 33.48 -40.74 -3.22
N GLN A 442 32.70 -41.09 -2.19
CA GLN A 442 32.27 -42.47 -1.91
C GLN A 442 31.46 -43.06 -3.06
N ALA A 443 30.55 -42.32 -3.66
CA ALA A 443 29.79 -42.74 -4.82
C ALA A 443 30.68 -42.97 -6.05
N LEU A 444 31.67 -42.09 -6.26
CA LEU A 444 32.69 -42.25 -7.29
C LEU A 444 33.50 -43.53 -7.09
N TYR A 445 34.01 -43.79 -5.87
CA TYR A 445 34.73 -45.00 -5.54
C TYR A 445 33.90 -46.27 -5.75
N SER A 446 32.64 -46.24 -5.31
CA SER A 446 31.73 -47.36 -5.48
C SER A 446 31.46 -47.69 -6.96
N SER A 447 31.43 -46.67 -7.80
CA SER A 447 31.27 -46.84 -9.25
C SER A 447 32.50 -47.50 -9.93
N ILE A 448 33.70 -47.18 -9.42
CA ILE A 448 34.97 -47.68 -9.94
C ILE A 448 35.26 -49.10 -9.42
N ASN A 449 34.94 -49.41 -8.16
CA ASN A 449 35.16 -50.72 -7.55
C ASN A 449 34.39 -51.88 -8.23
N LYS A 450 33.30 -51.57 -8.91
CA LYS A 450 32.60 -52.52 -9.76
C LYS A 450 33.44 -52.99 -10.97
N GLN A 451 34.56 -52.30 -11.28
CA GLN A 451 35.38 -52.57 -12.48
C GLN A 451 36.79 -53.12 -12.24
N ARG A 452 37.54 -52.96 -11.12
CA ARG A 452 38.85 -53.64 -10.76
C ARG A 452 39.55 -52.98 -9.56
N SER A 453 40.06 -53.83 -8.65
CA SER A 453 40.43 -53.51 -7.27
C SER A 453 41.89 -53.00 -6.99
N ARG A 454 42.75 -52.76 -7.94
CA ARG A 454 44.17 -52.35 -7.66
C ARG A 454 44.69 -51.09 -8.35
N MET A 455 43.83 -50.35 -9.08
CA MET A 455 44.27 -49.18 -9.84
C MET A 455 43.59 -47.90 -9.42
N ILE A 456 42.89 -47.89 -8.29
CA ILE A 456 41.92 -46.86 -7.87
C ILE A 456 42.62 -45.51 -7.64
N LEU A 457 43.72 -45.46 -6.92
CA LEU A 457 44.47 -44.21 -6.64
C LEU A 457 45.09 -43.58 -7.88
N LYS A 458 45.45 -44.37 -8.89
CA LYS A 458 46.03 -43.84 -10.14
C LYS A 458 44.98 -43.28 -11.10
N ILE A 459 43.76 -43.87 -11.06
CA ILE A 459 42.61 -43.43 -11.89
C ILE A 459 42.06 -42.10 -11.37
N LEU A 460 42.06 -41.91 -10.05
CA LEU A 460 41.55 -40.66 -9.44
C LEU A 460 42.36 -39.42 -9.82
N LYS A 461 43.68 -39.54 -9.98
CA LYS A 461 44.51 -38.43 -10.46
C LYS A 461 44.16 -37.98 -11.88
N GLN A 462 43.58 -38.87 -12.66
CA GLN A 462 43.25 -38.61 -14.07
C GLN A 462 41.80 -38.19 -14.30
N GLU A 463 40.89 -38.35 -13.30
CA GLU A 463 39.45 -38.22 -13.47
C GLU A 463 38.77 -37.37 -12.39
N SER A 464 39.49 -36.44 -11.73
CA SER A 464 38.91 -35.53 -10.69
C SER A 464 37.70 -34.72 -11.21
N TRP A 465 37.64 -34.49 -12.53
CA TRP A 465 36.49 -33.83 -13.16
C TRP A 465 35.20 -34.66 -13.09
N LYS A 466 35.24 -35.97 -12.91
CA LYS A 466 34.06 -36.82 -12.73
C LYS A 466 33.34 -36.57 -11.40
N LEU A 467 34.02 -35.97 -10.39
CA LEU A 467 33.41 -35.65 -9.10
C LEU A 467 32.23 -34.73 -9.25
N HIS A 468 32.25 -33.81 -10.22
CA HIS A 468 31.12 -32.90 -10.49
C HIS A 468 29.82 -33.63 -10.80
N HIS A 469 29.88 -34.75 -11.53
CA HIS A 469 28.71 -35.52 -11.88
C HIS A 469 28.07 -36.17 -10.66
N PHE A 470 28.89 -36.61 -9.70
CA PHE A 470 28.41 -37.19 -8.46
C PHE A 470 27.93 -36.13 -7.50
N LEU A 471 28.61 -34.98 -7.39
CA LEU A 471 28.19 -33.86 -6.56
C LEU A 471 26.79 -33.37 -6.91
N ARG A 472 26.46 -33.22 -8.21
CA ARG A 472 25.12 -32.83 -8.64
C ARG A 472 24.01 -33.79 -8.22
N ARG A 473 24.34 -35.05 -7.97
CA ARG A 473 23.37 -36.09 -7.59
C ARG A 473 23.41 -36.45 -6.13
N VAL A 474 24.20 -35.72 -5.34
CA VAL A 474 24.30 -35.94 -3.91
C VAL A 474 22.97 -35.67 -3.25
N SER A 475 22.50 -36.63 -2.49
CA SER A 475 21.33 -36.49 -1.60
C SER A 475 21.57 -37.35 -0.38
N PHE A 476 21.77 -36.78 0.78
CA PHE A 476 22.02 -37.46 2.04
C PHE A 476 21.41 -36.69 3.24
N ASN A 477 21.33 -37.40 4.34
CA ASN A 477 21.03 -36.78 5.62
C ASN A 477 22.34 -36.63 6.40
N ASN A 478 22.63 -35.42 6.88
CA ASN A 478 23.80 -35.20 7.73
C ASN A 478 23.56 -35.74 9.15
N SER A 479 24.59 -35.70 10.02
CA SER A 479 24.51 -36.22 11.41
C SER A 479 23.44 -35.53 12.24
N ALA A 480 23.07 -34.29 11.91
CA ALA A 480 21.97 -33.55 12.54
C ALA A 480 20.57 -33.92 11.96
N GLY A 481 20.49 -34.87 11.01
CA GLY A 481 19.24 -35.24 10.33
C GLY A 481 18.73 -34.19 9.33
N GLY A 482 19.57 -33.26 8.89
CA GLY A 482 19.28 -32.32 7.81
C GLY A 482 19.46 -32.98 6.45
N LYS A 483 18.45 -32.89 5.55
CA LYS A 483 18.56 -33.37 4.18
C LYS A 483 19.35 -32.36 3.34
N ILE A 484 20.40 -32.83 2.70
CA ILE A 484 21.27 -32.04 1.83
C ILE A 484 21.16 -32.58 0.41
N SER A 485 20.81 -31.74 -0.53
CA SER A 485 20.72 -32.04 -1.97
C SER A 485 20.94 -30.78 -2.78
N PHE A 486 21.36 -30.94 -4.04
CA PHE A 486 21.55 -29.86 -5.00
C PHE A 486 20.46 -29.90 -6.07
N ASP A 487 20.13 -28.76 -6.61
CA ASP A 487 19.26 -28.63 -7.77
C ASP A 487 20.02 -28.84 -9.08
N GLU A 488 19.32 -28.64 -10.21
CA GLU A 488 19.93 -28.77 -11.55
C GLU A 488 21.02 -27.73 -11.82
N ASN A 489 21.01 -26.60 -11.11
CA ASN A 489 21.99 -25.52 -11.22
C ASN A 489 23.22 -25.74 -10.31
N GLY A 490 23.18 -26.74 -9.43
CA GLY A 490 24.21 -26.96 -8.41
C GLY A 490 24.05 -26.07 -7.17
N GLU A 491 22.85 -25.51 -6.95
CA GLU A 491 22.52 -24.73 -5.78
C GLU A 491 21.88 -25.65 -4.72
N PHE A 492 22.15 -25.37 -3.45
CA PHE A 492 21.60 -26.13 -2.33
C PHE A 492 20.08 -25.95 -2.24
N VAL A 493 19.36 -27.06 -2.16
CA VAL A 493 17.92 -27.05 -1.94
C VAL A 493 17.64 -26.90 -0.45
N GLY A 494 17.43 -25.68 0.00
CA GLY A 494 17.23 -25.34 1.40
C GLY A 494 16.16 -24.29 1.61
N LYS A 495 15.74 -24.14 2.87
CA LYS A 495 14.77 -23.15 3.32
C LYS A 495 15.50 -22.01 4.05
N PHE A 496 14.82 -20.86 4.14
CA PHE A 496 15.30 -19.78 4.99
C PHE A 496 14.45 -19.69 6.26
N ASP A 497 15.10 -19.48 7.38
CA ASP A 497 14.45 -19.14 8.64
C ASP A 497 14.42 -17.61 8.81
N ILE A 498 13.32 -17.09 9.34
CA ILE A 498 13.17 -15.68 9.69
C ILE A 498 13.48 -15.58 11.17
N ILE A 499 14.48 -14.78 11.51
CA ILE A 499 15.00 -14.59 12.86
C ILE A 499 14.73 -13.17 13.31
N ASN A 500 14.13 -13.01 14.46
CA ASN A 500 14.00 -11.73 15.16
C ASN A 500 15.09 -11.62 16.25
N TRP A 501 15.75 -10.48 16.30
CA TRP A 501 16.84 -10.20 17.24
C TRP A 501 16.28 -9.55 18.49
N VAL A 502 16.61 -10.15 19.64
CA VAL A 502 16.31 -9.61 20.97
C VAL A 502 17.60 -9.32 21.68
N THR A 503 17.85 -8.06 22.00
CA THR A 503 19.08 -7.63 22.70
C THR A 503 18.78 -7.35 24.17
N PHE A 504 19.82 -7.53 25.01
CA PHE A 504 19.73 -7.31 26.44
C PHE A 504 20.74 -6.26 26.91
N PRO A 505 20.51 -5.57 28.03
CA PRO A 505 21.41 -4.53 28.53
C PRO A 505 22.86 -4.98 28.84
N ASN A 506 23.05 -6.29 29.06
CA ASN A 506 24.37 -6.90 29.26
C ASN A 506 25.11 -7.19 27.94
N GLN A 507 24.68 -6.62 26.82
CA GLN A 507 25.22 -6.82 25.48
C GLN A 507 25.13 -8.29 24.99
N SER A 508 24.26 -9.09 25.60
CA SER A 508 23.88 -10.39 25.04
C SER A 508 22.70 -10.25 24.07
N PHE A 509 22.52 -11.23 23.22
CA PHE A 509 21.40 -11.28 22.29
C PHE A 509 20.80 -12.68 22.18
N LEU A 510 19.55 -12.73 21.77
CA LEU A 510 18.85 -13.94 21.45
C LEU A 510 18.31 -13.86 20.01
N ARG A 511 18.50 -14.92 19.22
CA ARG A 511 17.93 -15.08 17.90
C ARG A 511 16.67 -15.93 18.01
N VAL A 512 15.51 -15.29 17.90
CA VAL A 512 14.21 -15.97 18.00
C VAL A 512 13.71 -16.30 16.58
N LYS A 513 13.47 -17.56 16.31
CA LYS A 513 12.89 -17.98 15.03
C LYS A 513 11.40 -17.66 15.02
N VAL A 514 11.02 -16.69 14.19
CA VAL A 514 9.64 -16.18 14.08
C VAL A 514 8.92 -16.63 12.80
N GLY A 515 9.62 -17.28 11.87
CA GLY A 515 9.01 -17.77 10.66
C GLY A 515 9.94 -18.59 9.77
N THR A 516 9.43 -19.04 8.64
CA THR A 516 10.19 -19.75 7.60
C THR A 516 9.73 -19.35 6.21
N ILE A 517 10.67 -19.34 5.27
CA ILE A 517 10.43 -19.20 3.83
C ILE A 517 10.75 -20.53 3.18
N ASP A 518 9.75 -21.16 2.58
CA ASP A 518 9.85 -22.46 1.92
C ASP A 518 9.75 -22.28 0.40
N PRO A 519 10.85 -22.41 -0.33
CA PRO A 519 10.85 -22.25 -1.78
C PRO A 519 10.26 -23.44 -2.56
N ASP A 520 9.78 -24.48 -1.89
CA ASP A 520 9.22 -25.65 -2.55
C ASP A 520 7.93 -25.27 -3.31
N PRO A 521 7.87 -25.47 -4.65
CA PRO A 521 6.68 -25.18 -5.44
C PRO A 521 5.44 -25.98 -5.02
N LEU A 522 5.62 -27.09 -4.31
CA LEU A 522 4.55 -27.94 -3.78
C LEU A 522 4.03 -27.41 -2.42
N SER A 523 4.74 -26.49 -1.79
CA SER A 523 4.34 -25.86 -0.54
C SER A 523 3.19 -24.89 -0.80
N ARG A 524 2.05 -25.09 -0.13
CA ARG A 524 0.89 -24.17 -0.22
C ARG A 524 1.19 -22.78 0.34
N HIS A 525 2.19 -22.66 1.18
CA HIS A 525 2.56 -21.42 1.87
C HIS A 525 4.05 -21.20 1.78
N LEU A 526 4.46 -20.28 0.93
CA LEU A 526 5.85 -19.85 0.82
C LEU A 526 6.37 -19.25 2.13
N LEU A 527 5.53 -18.50 2.83
CA LEU A 527 5.87 -17.78 4.05
C LEU A 527 5.01 -18.28 5.22
N THR A 528 5.65 -18.67 6.31
CA THR A 528 5.00 -18.93 7.60
C THR A 528 5.53 -17.96 8.63
N ILE A 529 4.63 -17.28 9.37
CA ILE A 529 4.98 -16.29 10.39
C ILE A 529 4.24 -16.63 11.68
N ARG A 530 4.91 -16.42 12.81
CA ARG A 530 4.37 -16.45 14.17
C ARG A 530 4.48 -15.05 14.74
N GLU A 531 3.40 -14.29 14.66
CA GLU A 531 3.39 -12.88 15.07
C GLU A 531 3.68 -12.69 16.55
N ASP A 532 3.19 -13.59 17.40
CA ASP A 532 3.33 -13.51 18.85
C ASP A 532 4.78 -13.62 19.32
N ASP A 533 5.68 -14.16 18.49
CA ASP A 533 7.09 -14.34 18.81
C ASP A 533 7.93 -13.11 18.47
N PHE A 534 7.36 -12.09 17.78
CA PHE A 534 8.10 -10.88 17.43
C PHE A 534 8.29 -9.95 18.62
N THR A 535 9.51 -9.51 18.80
CA THR A 535 9.86 -8.42 19.73
C THR A 535 10.25 -7.20 18.90
N TRP A 536 9.53 -6.09 19.09
CA TRP A 536 9.80 -4.85 18.38
C TRP A 536 10.64 -3.89 19.25
N PRO A 537 11.31 -2.90 18.65
CA PRO A 537 11.99 -1.87 19.41
C PRO A 537 11.05 -1.15 20.38
N THR A 538 11.54 -0.84 21.57
CA THR A 538 10.77 -0.14 22.62
C THR A 538 10.21 1.20 22.17
N TRP A 539 10.89 1.86 21.23
CA TRP A 539 10.42 3.10 20.60
C TRP A 539 9.03 2.97 19.94
N PHE A 540 8.69 1.81 19.43
CA PHE A 540 7.39 1.52 18.82
C PHE A 540 6.40 0.91 19.80
N ASN A 541 6.60 1.08 21.13
CA ASN A 541 5.77 0.49 22.19
C ASN A 541 5.56 -1.02 22.01
N GLN A 542 6.57 -1.71 21.51
CA GLN A 542 6.54 -3.15 21.21
C GLN A 542 5.43 -3.59 20.22
N VAL A 543 4.96 -2.68 19.40
CA VAL A 543 4.00 -2.95 18.32
C VAL A 543 4.72 -2.89 16.97
N SER A 544 4.22 -3.61 15.98
CA SER A 544 4.74 -3.56 14.62
C SER A 544 4.76 -2.11 14.10
N PRO A 545 5.91 -1.60 13.66
CA PRO A 545 5.99 -0.22 13.16
C PRO A 545 5.22 -0.05 11.86
N VAL A 546 4.61 1.09 11.69
CA VAL A 546 4.02 1.50 10.41
C VAL A 546 5.12 2.11 9.54
N SER A 547 5.21 1.67 8.28
CA SER A 547 6.16 2.21 7.30
C SER A 547 5.46 2.50 5.98
N LEU A 548 4.85 3.69 5.94
CA LEU A 548 4.07 4.22 4.83
C LEU A 548 4.59 5.62 4.47
N CYS A 549 4.45 6.02 3.20
CA CYS A 549 4.84 7.37 2.76
C CYS A 549 3.99 8.45 3.46
N ASN A 550 2.70 8.20 3.59
CA ASN A 550 1.72 9.05 4.28
C ASN A 550 0.66 8.17 4.95
N ASP A 551 -0.09 8.76 5.86
CA ASP A 551 -1.15 8.07 6.57
C ASP A 551 -2.26 7.63 5.61
N ASN A 552 -2.98 6.56 5.98
CA ASN A 552 -4.09 6.06 5.20
C ASN A 552 -5.20 7.11 5.10
N CYS A 553 -5.81 7.24 3.93
CA CYS A 553 -6.97 8.10 3.75
C CYS A 553 -8.15 7.57 4.55
N PRO A 554 -8.77 8.40 5.43
CA PRO A 554 -9.97 7.99 6.14
C PRO A 554 -11.14 7.79 5.18
N SER A 555 -12.20 7.14 5.65
CA SER A 555 -13.47 7.08 4.91
C SER A 555 -13.97 8.49 4.61
N GLY A 556 -14.62 8.67 3.47
CA GLY A 556 -15.01 10.00 2.96
C GLY A 556 -13.95 10.68 2.09
N TYR A 557 -12.76 10.09 1.98
CA TYR A 557 -11.67 10.63 1.16
C TYR A 557 -11.19 9.60 0.14
N ARG A 558 -10.76 10.07 -1.01
CA ARG A 558 -10.13 9.26 -2.07
C ARG A 558 -8.64 9.57 -2.19
N LYS A 559 -7.88 8.56 -2.58
CA LYS A 559 -6.46 8.71 -2.91
C LYS A 559 -6.27 9.45 -4.23
N THR A 560 -5.36 10.40 -4.23
CA THR A 560 -4.94 11.10 -5.45
C THR A 560 -3.43 11.06 -5.57
N LYS A 561 -2.93 10.72 -6.75
CA LYS A 561 -1.48 10.70 -7.01
C LYS A 561 -0.89 12.09 -6.84
N LEU A 562 0.22 12.16 -6.11
CA LEU A 562 1.03 13.37 -6.02
C LEU A 562 1.99 13.42 -7.22
N GLU A 563 1.89 14.46 -8.05
CA GLU A 563 2.81 14.67 -9.16
C GLU A 563 4.24 14.89 -8.65
N GLY A 564 5.21 14.25 -9.29
CA GLY A 564 6.63 14.33 -8.92
C GLY A 564 7.04 13.50 -7.70
N LYS A 565 6.12 12.71 -7.10
CA LYS A 565 6.42 11.76 -6.02
C LYS A 565 6.27 10.33 -6.50
N GLN A 566 6.82 9.39 -5.72
CA GLN A 566 6.65 7.97 -6.00
C GLN A 566 5.19 7.55 -5.86
N PHE A 567 4.78 6.49 -6.53
CA PHE A 567 3.38 6.04 -6.57
C PHE A 567 2.79 5.63 -5.21
N CYS A 568 3.64 5.31 -4.22
CA CYS A 568 3.21 5.01 -2.85
C CYS A 568 2.82 6.26 -2.06
N CYS A 569 3.16 7.46 -2.56
CA CYS A 569 2.84 8.73 -1.95
C CYS A 569 1.61 9.31 -2.65
N TYR A 570 0.57 9.55 -1.89
CA TYR A 570 -0.70 10.06 -2.37
C TYR A 570 -1.24 11.12 -1.43
N ASP A 571 -2.14 11.94 -1.92
CA ASP A 571 -2.90 12.89 -1.11
C ASP A 571 -4.33 12.38 -0.92
N CYS A 572 -4.96 12.80 0.17
CA CYS A 572 -6.33 12.45 0.51
C CYS A 572 -7.25 13.62 0.16
N LEU A 573 -8.01 13.50 -0.92
CA LEU A 573 -9.01 14.49 -1.30
C LEU A 573 -10.40 14.04 -0.85
N PRO A 574 -11.21 14.95 -0.27
CA PRO A 574 -12.58 14.62 0.07
C PRO A 574 -13.37 14.21 -1.17
N CYS A 575 -14.33 13.33 -1.00
CA CYS A 575 -15.18 12.91 -2.09
C CYS A 575 -15.99 14.10 -2.65
N PRO A 576 -16.28 14.14 -3.96
CA PRO A 576 -17.20 15.11 -4.54
C PRO A 576 -18.58 15.05 -3.89
N GLN A 577 -19.36 16.13 -4.08
CA GLN A 577 -20.75 16.14 -3.60
C GLN A 577 -21.57 15.01 -4.22
N GLY A 578 -22.28 14.28 -3.40
CA GLY A 578 -23.09 13.13 -3.83
C GLY A 578 -22.38 11.80 -3.81
N GLU A 579 -21.07 11.78 -3.56
CA GLU A 579 -20.25 10.57 -3.53
C GLU A 579 -19.72 10.26 -2.12
N ILE A 580 -19.46 8.99 -1.85
CA ILE A 580 -18.93 8.50 -0.58
C ILE A 580 -17.78 7.51 -0.79
N THR A 581 -17.01 7.29 0.27
CA THR A 581 -16.16 6.12 0.43
C THR A 581 -16.42 5.49 1.80
N ASN A 582 -16.78 4.21 1.81
CA ASN A 582 -17.10 3.47 3.04
C ASN A 582 -15.91 2.72 3.65
N GLN A 583 -14.78 2.71 2.96
CA GLN A 583 -13.55 2.07 3.41
C GLN A 583 -12.39 3.06 3.38
N THR A 584 -11.39 2.79 4.20
CA THR A 584 -10.14 3.55 4.19
C THR A 584 -9.34 3.23 2.91
N ASP A 585 -8.60 4.22 2.42
CA ASP A 585 -7.64 4.05 1.32
C ASP A 585 -8.24 3.75 -0.06
N MET A 586 -9.48 4.14 -0.31
CA MET A 586 -10.09 3.97 -1.62
C MET A 586 -9.54 4.93 -2.67
N GLY A 587 -9.35 4.43 -3.89
CA GLY A 587 -8.90 5.24 -5.04
C GLY A 587 -10.01 6.03 -5.72
N THR A 588 -11.28 5.61 -5.56
CA THR A 588 -12.45 6.22 -6.18
C THR A 588 -13.59 6.34 -5.19
N CYS A 589 -14.37 7.42 -5.32
CA CYS A 589 -15.62 7.57 -4.61
C CYS A 589 -16.76 6.97 -5.42
N PHE A 590 -17.84 6.52 -4.76
CA PHE A 590 -19.06 6.06 -5.44
C PHE A 590 -20.23 6.96 -5.09
N GLN A 591 -21.07 7.14 -6.09
CA GLN A 591 -22.28 7.94 -5.98
C GLN A 591 -23.32 7.22 -5.11
N CYS A 592 -23.97 7.96 -4.21
CA CYS A 592 -25.11 7.44 -3.50
C CYS A 592 -26.29 7.16 -4.48
N PRO A 593 -27.14 6.15 -4.20
CA PRO A 593 -28.39 5.95 -4.91
C PRO A 593 -29.26 7.23 -4.91
N GLU A 594 -30.14 7.38 -5.87
CA GLU A 594 -30.95 8.59 -6.04
C GLU A 594 -31.87 8.90 -4.85
N ASP A 595 -32.27 7.89 -4.11
CA ASP A 595 -33.07 7.95 -2.89
C ASP A 595 -32.25 8.26 -1.62
N GLN A 596 -30.92 8.42 -1.76
CA GLN A 596 -30.00 8.61 -0.66
C GLN A 596 -29.08 9.81 -0.89
N TYR A 597 -28.47 10.29 0.18
CA TYR A 597 -27.47 11.36 0.15
C TYR A 597 -26.34 11.08 1.13
N PRO A 598 -25.12 11.57 0.86
CA PRO A 598 -24.01 11.36 1.75
C PRO A 598 -24.18 12.09 3.07
N ASN A 599 -23.75 11.46 4.16
CA ASN A 599 -23.66 12.13 5.45
C ASN A 599 -22.55 13.21 5.44
N ASN A 600 -22.40 13.97 6.52
CA ASN A 600 -21.39 15.04 6.62
C ASN A 600 -19.95 14.55 6.49
N LYS A 601 -19.66 13.28 6.78
CA LYS A 601 -18.34 12.66 6.67
C LYS A 601 -18.10 11.98 5.33
N GLN A 602 -19.15 11.86 4.51
CA GLN A 602 -19.13 11.16 3.22
C GLN A 602 -18.66 9.69 3.32
N ASP A 603 -18.95 9.03 4.45
CA ASP A 603 -18.59 7.64 4.70
C ASP A 603 -19.76 6.66 4.49
N PHE A 604 -21.00 7.12 4.53
CA PHE A 604 -22.20 6.33 4.19
C PHE A 604 -23.33 7.19 3.64
N CYS A 605 -24.26 6.55 2.94
CA CYS A 605 -25.45 7.21 2.39
C CYS A 605 -26.62 7.13 3.38
N LEU A 606 -27.30 8.26 3.57
CA LEU A 606 -28.52 8.41 4.36
C LEU A 606 -29.72 8.42 3.43
N LEU A 607 -30.83 7.82 3.85
CA LEU A 607 -32.09 7.91 3.12
C LEU A 607 -32.60 9.33 3.14
N LYS A 608 -33.06 9.84 2.00
CA LYS A 608 -33.73 11.13 1.88
C LYS A 608 -35.09 11.05 2.55
N GLU A 609 -35.48 12.10 3.28
CA GLU A 609 -36.80 12.20 3.89
C GLU A 609 -37.83 12.66 2.87
N MET A 610 -39.04 12.05 2.88
CA MET A 610 -40.14 12.49 2.05
C MET A 610 -40.78 13.70 2.66
N THR A 611 -40.77 14.83 1.94
CA THR A 611 -41.35 16.09 2.39
C THR A 611 -42.54 16.52 1.50
N TYR A 612 -43.57 16.98 2.13
CA TYR A 612 -44.77 17.60 1.51
C TYR A 612 -45.38 18.59 2.50
N LEU A 613 -46.28 19.49 2.04
CA LEU A 613 -46.95 20.44 2.93
C LEU A 613 -47.94 19.72 3.84
N SER A 614 -47.50 19.37 5.07
CA SER A 614 -48.28 18.64 6.06
C SER A 614 -49.12 19.58 6.91
N TYR A 615 -50.24 19.05 7.44
CA TYR A 615 -51.09 19.73 8.46
C TYR A 615 -50.35 19.91 9.79
N GLU A 616 -49.32 19.10 10.07
CA GLU A 616 -48.56 19.15 11.30
C GLU A 616 -47.44 20.19 11.29
N GLU A 617 -47.02 20.64 10.13
CA GLU A 617 -46.02 21.69 10.00
C GLU A 617 -46.61 23.06 10.35
N THR A 618 -45.79 23.96 10.92
CA THR A 618 -46.18 25.31 11.28
C THR A 618 -46.76 26.10 10.11
N LEU A 619 -46.23 25.90 8.90
CA LEU A 619 -46.73 26.56 7.70
C LEU A 619 -48.11 26.01 7.28
N GLY A 620 -48.27 24.69 7.23
CA GLY A 620 -49.52 24.03 6.87
C GLY A 620 -50.64 24.32 7.89
N SER A 621 -50.34 24.23 9.19
CA SER A 621 -51.27 24.51 10.25
C SER A 621 -51.73 26.00 10.27
N SER A 622 -50.84 26.93 9.98
CA SER A 622 -51.19 28.36 9.89
C SER A 622 -52.12 28.66 8.71
N LEU A 623 -51.85 28.09 7.53
CA LEU A 623 -52.67 28.21 6.35
C LEU A 623 -54.05 27.56 6.56
N LEU A 624 -54.11 26.42 7.23
CA LEU A 624 -55.36 25.77 7.64
C LEU A 624 -56.17 26.66 8.58
N ALA A 625 -55.56 27.28 9.58
CA ALA A 625 -56.27 28.19 10.51
C ALA A 625 -56.86 29.39 9.78
N VAL A 626 -56.12 30.03 8.89
CA VAL A 626 -56.61 31.14 8.07
C VAL A 626 -57.76 30.68 7.17
N THR A 627 -57.67 29.51 6.54
CA THR A 627 -58.73 28.90 5.73
C THR A 627 -60.04 28.76 6.54
N ILE A 628 -59.99 28.20 7.74
CA ILE A 628 -61.14 28.01 8.61
C ILE A 628 -61.75 29.34 9.06
N ILE A 629 -60.91 30.30 9.47
CA ILE A 629 -61.35 31.62 9.90
C ILE A 629 -62.12 32.36 8.77
N LEU A 630 -61.53 32.39 7.56
CA LEU A 630 -62.11 33.05 6.41
C LEU A 630 -63.41 32.36 5.96
N SER A 631 -63.45 31.02 6.00
CA SER A 631 -64.63 30.22 5.73
C SER A 631 -65.77 30.58 6.74
N PHE A 632 -65.48 30.66 8.04
CA PHE A 632 -66.43 31.03 9.07
C PHE A 632 -66.96 32.47 8.90
N ILE A 633 -66.06 33.39 8.54
CA ILE A 633 -66.49 34.79 8.23
C ILE A 633 -67.43 34.78 7.03
N THR A 634 -67.15 34.05 5.99
CA THR A 634 -68.00 33.96 4.78
C THR A 634 -69.33 33.34 5.08
N ILE A 635 -69.43 32.28 5.90
CA ILE A 635 -70.68 31.69 6.38
C ILE A 635 -71.49 32.75 7.18
N SER A 636 -70.78 33.50 8.02
CA SER A 636 -71.42 34.54 8.81
C SER A 636 -72.03 35.65 7.91
N VAL A 637 -71.27 36.06 6.90
CA VAL A 637 -71.75 37.04 5.89
C VAL A 637 -72.97 36.50 5.12
N LEU A 638 -72.88 35.20 4.68
CA LEU A 638 -74.00 34.56 4.01
C LEU A 638 -75.26 34.48 4.93
N GLY A 639 -75.06 34.12 6.22
CA GLY A 639 -76.11 34.14 7.23
C GLY A 639 -76.81 35.53 7.39
N VAL A 640 -76.04 36.59 7.39
CA VAL A 640 -76.54 37.95 7.40
C VAL A 640 -77.38 38.22 6.13
N PHE A 641 -76.92 37.86 4.96
CA PHE A 641 -77.64 38.06 3.72
C PHE A 641 -78.92 37.23 3.63
N LEU A 642 -78.96 36.03 4.18
CA LEU A 642 -80.10 35.19 4.28
C LEU A 642 -81.18 35.79 5.27
N LYS A 643 -80.73 36.21 6.48
CA LYS A 643 -81.52 36.72 7.52
C LYS A 643 -82.26 38.03 7.01
N TYR A 644 -81.51 38.89 6.34
CA TYR A 644 -82.01 40.17 5.86
C TYR A 644 -82.44 40.18 4.38
N HIS A 645 -82.76 39.04 3.85
CA HIS A 645 -83.05 38.82 2.40
C HIS A 645 -84.08 39.73 1.77
N ASN A 646 -85.01 40.34 2.50
CA ASN A 646 -86.07 41.21 1.98
C ASN A 646 -85.70 42.69 1.92
N THR A 647 -84.53 43.07 2.43
CA THR A 647 -84.07 44.45 2.47
C THR A 647 -83.82 45.07 1.11
N PRO A 648 -84.03 46.39 0.92
CA PRO A 648 -83.83 47.04 -0.37
C PRO A 648 -82.39 46.86 -0.94
N ILE A 649 -81.33 46.89 -0.08
CA ILE A 649 -79.96 46.71 -0.53
C ILE A 649 -79.74 45.32 -1.20
N ILE A 650 -80.25 44.28 -0.59
CA ILE A 650 -80.00 42.89 -1.14
C ILE A 650 -80.85 42.72 -2.40
N LYS A 651 -82.05 43.26 -2.47
CA LYS A 651 -82.85 43.21 -3.71
C LYS A 651 -82.26 44.02 -4.87
N ALA A 652 -81.69 45.19 -4.58
CA ALA A 652 -80.99 45.98 -5.58
C ALA A 652 -79.69 45.32 -6.12
N ASN A 653 -79.03 44.56 -5.32
CA ASN A 653 -77.77 43.90 -5.68
C ASN A 653 -77.89 42.57 -6.47
N ASN A 654 -78.97 42.32 -7.15
CA ASN A 654 -79.20 41.02 -7.83
C ASN A 654 -78.97 39.82 -6.88
N ARG A 655 -80.02 39.61 -6.05
CA ARG A 655 -80.00 38.60 -4.96
C ARG A 655 -79.44 37.23 -5.34
N SER A 656 -79.80 36.69 -6.52
CA SER A 656 -79.35 35.40 -6.98
C SER A 656 -77.81 35.33 -7.23
N LEU A 657 -77.28 36.35 -7.93
CA LEU A 657 -75.85 36.44 -8.20
C LEU A 657 -75.03 36.67 -6.92
N SER A 658 -75.54 37.36 -5.92
CA SER A 658 -74.85 37.55 -4.66
C SER A 658 -74.76 36.33 -3.82
N TYR A 659 -75.82 35.51 -3.79
CA TYR A 659 -75.74 34.22 -3.13
C TYR A 659 -74.75 33.21 -3.83
N THR A 660 -74.85 33.16 -5.17
CA THR A 660 -73.91 32.31 -5.97
C THR A 660 -72.47 32.75 -5.72
N LEU A 661 -72.18 34.04 -5.73
CA LEU A 661 -70.85 34.55 -5.52
C LEU A 661 -70.33 34.21 -4.08
N LEU A 662 -71.17 34.40 -3.03
CA LEU A 662 -70.81 34.02 -1.67
C LEU A 662 -70.58 32.54 -1.50
N LEU A 663 -71.39 31.68 -2.16
CA LEU A 663 -71.17 30.23 -2.16
C LEU A 663 -69.85 29.87 -2.78
N PHE A 664 -69.52 30.43 -3.94
CA PHE A 664 -68.25 30.12 -4.64
C PHE A 664 -67.04 30.77 -3.95
N ILE A 665 -67.18 31.87 -3.26
CA ILE A 665 -66.13 32.41 -2.35
C ILE A 665 -65.93 31.46 -1.15
N LEU A 666 -66.96 30.88 -0.58
CA LEU A 666 -66.87 29.87 0.48
C LEU A 666 -66.17 28.64 -0.03
N LEU A 667 -66.53 28.13 -1.23
CA LEU A 667 -65.87 26.99 -1.84
C LEU A 667 -64.40 27.29 -2.14
N SER A 668 -64.04 28.49 -2.55
CA SER A 668 -62.66 28.91 -2.79
C SER A 668 -61.84 28.95 -1.49
N PHE A 669 -62.43 29.29 -0.36
CA PHE A 669 -61.76 29.18 0.96
C PHE A 669 -61.64 27.73 1.41
N LEU A 670 -62.47 26.82 1.02
CA LEU A 670 -62.34 25.39 1.31
C LEU A 670 -61.37 24.65 0.36
N CYS A 671 -61.10 25.23 -0.78
CA CYS A 671 -60.20 24.65 -1.76
C CYS A 671 -58.77 24.36 -1.25
N PRO A 672 -58.13 25.20 -0.41
CA PRO A 672 -56.82 24.91 0.21
C PRO A 672 -56.75 23.57 0.94
N LEU A 673 -57.83 23.00 1.45
CA LEU A 673 -57.88 21.69 2.07
C LEU A 673 -57.47 20.55 1.10
N LEU A 674 -57.67 20.78 -0.21
CA LEU A 674 -57.21 19.83 -1.24
C LEU A 674 -55.70 19.92 -1.54
N PHE A 675 -55.07 21.04 -1.12
CA PHE A 675 -53.65 21.30 -1.38
C PHE A 675 -52.76 20.89 -0.22
N ILE A 676 -53.27 20.92 1.03
CA ILE A 676 -52.53 20.51 2.21
C ILE A 676 -52.67 19.01 2.42
N GLY A 677 -51.56 18.33 2.75
CA GLY A 677 -51.50 16.90 2.97
C GLY A 677 -50.75 16.16 1.85
N ARG A 678 -50.58 14.84 2.04
CA ARG A 678 -49.84 14.01 1.09
C ARG A 678 -50.57 14.01 -0.28
N PRO A 679 -49.86 14.35 -1.37
CA PRO A 679 -50.43 14.28 -2.71
C PRO A 679 -50.87 12.86 -3.06
N MET A 680 -52.14 12.69 -3.42
CA MET A 680 -52.71 11.45 -3.93
C MET A 680 -53.30 11.71 -5.32
N ILE A 681 -53.53 10.66 -6.08
CA ILE A 681 -54.07 10.75 -7.46
C ILE A 681 -55.34 11.60 -7.46
N VAL A 682 -56.29 11.34 -6.53
CA VAL A 682 -57.57 12.06 -6.44
C VAL A 682 -57.38 13.56 -6.07
N THR A 683 -56.47 13.85 -5.11
CA THR A 683 -56.25 15.24 -4.72
C THR A 683 -55.55 16.01 -5.81
N CYS A 684 -54.58 15.38 -6.56
CA CYS A 684 -53.90 16.01 -7.69
C CYS A 684 -54.87 16.35 -8.84
N LEU A 685 -55.84 15.47 -9.14
CA LEU A 685 -56.85 15.73 -10.15
C LEU A 685 -57.80 16.84 -9.74
N LEU A 686 -58.23 16.86 -8.49
CA LEU A 686 -59.25 17.78 -8.02
C LEU A 686 -58.71 19.18 -7.71
N ARG A 687 -57.49 19.34 -7.17
CA ARG A 687 -57.02 20.62 -6.65
C ARG A 687 -57.00 21.71 -7.74
N GLN A 688 -56.42 21.46 -8.87
CA GLN A 688 -56.26 22.40 -9.96
C GLN A 688 -57.59 22.63 -10.74
N THR A 689 -58.38 21.60 -10.97
CA THR A 689 -59.65 21.68 -11.67
C THR A 689 -60.72 22.36 -10.82
N ALA A 690 -60.84 22.01 -9.53
CA ALA A 690 -61.80 22.65 -8.61
C ALA A 690 -61.46 24.14 -8.47
N PHE A 691 -60.19 24.48 -8.30
CA PHE A 691 -59.70 25.85 -8.27
C PHE A 691 -60.12 26.63 -9.52
N GLY A 692 -59.81 26.14 -10.73
CA GLY A 692 -60.10 26.80 -11.98
C GLY A 692 -61.59 27.05 -12.17
N ILE A 693 -62.46 26.07 -11.90
CA ILE A 693 -63.90 26.19 -12.00
C ILE A 693 -64.50 27.13 -10.97
N ILE A 694 -64.13 26.98 -9.68
CA ILE A 694 -64.67 27.79 -8.59
C ILE A 694 -64.39 29.29 -8.82
N PHE A 695 -63.11 29.61 -9.18
CA PHE A 695 -62.79 31.01 -9.45
C PHE A 695 -63.42 31.56 -10.72
N SER A 696 -63.55 30.80 -11.76
CA SER A 696 -64.19 31.25 -13.00
C SER A 696 -65.65 31.56 -12.78
N VAL A 697 -66.38 30.79 -11.95
CA VAL A 697 -67.73 31.08 -11.56
C VAL A 697 -67.81 32.39 -10.70
N ALA A 698 -66.94 32.56 -9.75
CA ALA A 698 -66.87 33.75 -8.92
C ALA A 698 -66.63 35.02 -9.74
N VAL A 699 -65.58 34.98 -10.64
CA VAL A 699 -65.29 36.14 -11.50
C VAL A 699 -66.39 36.38 -12.53
N SER A 700 -67.00 35.32 -13.08
CA SER A 700 -68.14 35.48 -14.02
C SER A 700 -69.41 36.06 -13.35
N CYS A 701 -69.64 35.73 -12.07
CA CYS A 701 -70.69 36.41 -11.29
C CYS A 701 -70.44 37.92 -11.11
N ILE A 702 -69.21 38.34 -10.93
CA ILE A 702 -68.80 39.73 -10.84
C ILE A 702 -68.97 40.40 -12.21
N LEU A 703 -68.47 39.72 -13.29
CA LEU A 703 -68.69 40.24 -14.66
C LEU A 703 -70.16 40.41 -14.99
N ALA A 704 -71.01 39.44 -14.65
CA ALA A 704 -72.45 39.52 -14.84
C ALA A 704 -73.10 40.66 -14.06
N LYS A 705 -72.65 40.89 -12.80
CA LYS A 705 -73.09 42.04 -12.02
C LYS A 705 -72.74 43.37 -12.67
N THR A 706 -71.49 43.53 -13.13
CA THR A 706 -71.01 44.80 -13.71
C THR A 706 -71.70 45.05 -15.07
N ILE A 707 -71.79 44.03 -15.92
CA ILE A 707 -72.53 44.14 -17.23
C ILE A 707 -74.02 44.50 -17.00
N THR A 708 -74.66 43.87 -16.02
CA THR A 708 -76.07 44.13 -15.72
C THR A 708 -76.27 45.58 -15.27
N VAL A 709 -75.39 46.14 -14.49
CA VAL A 709 -75.38 47.55 -14.05
C VAL A 709 -75.15 48.45 -15.25
N VAL A 710 -74.14 48.19 -16.09
CA VAL A 710 -73.89 49.04 -17.26
C VAL A 710 -75.05 49.03 -18.22
N LEU A 711 -75.63 47.85 -18.53
CA LEU A 711 -76.78 47.74 -19.41
C LEU A 711 -78.07 48.40 -18.82
N ALA A 712 -78.26 48.28 -17.50
CA ALA A 712 -79.41 48.97 -16.85
C ALA A 712 -79.28 50.44 -17.03
N PHE A 713 -78.13 51.06 -16.96
CA PHE A 713 -77.95 52.50 -17.21
C PHE A 713 -78.08 52.87 -18.69
N MET A 714 -77.57 51.99 -19.61
CA MET A 714 -77.74 52.24 -21.05
C MET A 714 -79.19 52.11 -21.51
N ALA A 715 -80.00 51.28 -20.85
CA ALA A 715 -81.44 51.11 -21.08
C ALA A 715 -82.33 52.24 -20.58
N THR A 716 -81.82 53.16 -19.77
CA THR A 716 -82.56 54.35 -19.30
C THR A 716 -82.70 55.41 -20.36
N LYS A 717 -81.99 55.36 -21.48
CA LYS A 717 -82.13 56.27 -22.60
C LYS A 717 -83.40 55.94 -23.38
N PRO A 718 -84.25 56.94 -23.69
CA PRO A 718 -85.48 56.73 -24.46
C PRO A 718 -85.24 56.14 -25.86
N GLY A 719 -85.90 55.07 -26.24
CA GLY A 719 -85.72 54.39 -27.50
C GLY A 719 -84.70 53.28 -27.56
N SER A 720 -84.08 52.93 -26.47
CA SER A 720 -83.03 51.91 -26.44
C SER A 720 -83.52 50.44 -26.58
N LYS A 721 -83.13 49.74 -27.65
CA LYS A 721 -83.42 48.29 -27.84
C LYS A 721 -82.80 47.41 -26.75
N MET A 722 -81.96 47.94 -25.92
CA MET A 722 -81.25 47.24 -24.81
C MET A 722 -82.14 46.84 -23.64
N ARG A 723 -83.41 47.45 -23.58
CA ARG A 723 -84.37 47.19 -22.49
C ARG A 723 -84.87 45.76 -22.48
N THR A 724 -84.90 45.11 -23.61
CA THR A 724 -85.27 43.66 -23.77
C THR A 724 -84.23 42.71 -23.29
N TRP A 725 -82.93 43.14 -23.21
CA TRP A 725 -81.83 42.34 -22.81
C TRP A 725 -81.52 42.40 -21.32
N VAL A 726 -82.01 43.44 -20.62
CA VAL A 726 -81.79 43.60 -19.20
C VAL A 726 -82.72 42.71 -18.38
N GLY A 727 -82.18 41.55 -17.90
CA GLY A 727 -82.95 40.65 -17.06
C GLY A 727 -82.12 39.53 -16.39
N LYS A 728 -82.76 38.75 -15.55
CA LYS A 728 -82.17 37.60 -14.90
C LYS A 728 -81.57 36.55 -15.84
N ARG A 729 -82.13 36.45 -17.03
CA ARG A 729 -81.71 35.51 -18.07
C ARG A 729 -80.30 35.83 -18.60
N LEU A 730 -80.00 37.12 -18.85
CA LEU A 730 -78.65 37.53 -19.29
C LEU A 730 -77.58 37.27 -18.30
N SER A 731 -77.83 37.64 -17.04
CA SER A 731 -76.80 37.41 -15.98
C SER A 731 -76.49 35.92 -15.76
N LEU A 732 -77.56 35.11 -15.83
CA LEU A 732 -77.35 33.63 -15.73
C LEU A 732 -76.66 33.08 -16.98
N SER A 733 -76.98 33.55 -18.18
CA SER A 733 -76.32 33.14 -19.42
C SER A 733 -74.86 33.48 -19.42
N ILE A 734 -74.42 34.65 -18.91
CA ILE A 734 -73.00 35.00 -18.80
C ILE A 734 -72.27 34.08 -17.82
N VAL A 735 -72.82 33.84 -16.63
CA VAL A 735 -72.19 32.91 -15.66
C VAL A 735 -72.09 31.48 -16.26
N LEU A 736 -73.22 30.99 -16.86
CA LEU A 736 -73.20 29.64 -17.39
C LEU A 736 -72.20 29.45 -18.58
N SER A 737 -72.20 30.44 -19.51
CA SER A 737 -71.29 30.34 -20.68
C SER A 737 -69.77 30.37 -20.27
N CYS A 738 -69.40 31.30 -19.38
CA CYS A 738 -67.99 31.39 -18.87
C CYS A 738 -67.62 30.17 -18.06
N SER A 739 -68.51 29.67 -17.20
CA SER A 739 -68.24 28.44 -16.41
C SER A 739 -68.20 27.20 -17.30
N PHE A 740 -69.06 27.13 -18.31
CA PHE A 740 -69.01 26.00 -19.26
C PHE A 740 -67.68 25.94 -20.04
N MET A 741 -67.18 27.09 -20.50
CA MET A 741 -65.88 27.16 -21.20
C MET A 741 -64.74 26.72 -20.29
N GLN A 742 -64.72 27.16 -19.06
CA GLN A 742 -63.70 26.75 -18.09
C GLN A 742 -63.82 25.26 -17.78
N THR A 743 -65.01 24.75 -17.58
CA THR A 743 -65.23 23.31 -17.32
C THR A 743 -64.79 22.46 -18.52
N LEU A 744 -65.07 22.94 -19.75
CA LEU A 744 -64.59 22.27 -20.94
C LEU A 744 -63.07 22.21 -21.05
N LEU A 745 -62.40 23.34 -20.76
CA LEU A 745 -60.93 23.36 -20.72
C LEU A 745 -60.34 22.38 -19.65
N CYS A 746 -60.91 22.36 -18.47
CA CYS A 746 -60.51 21.42 -17.40
C CYS A 746 -60.82 19.96 -17.81
N ALA A 747 -61.96 19.69 -18.46
CA ALA A 747 -62.30 18.33 -18.94
C ALA A 747 -61.33 17.84 -20.00
N VAL A 748 -60.96 18.69 -20.98
CA VAL A 748 -59.95 18.39 -21.99
C VAL A 748 -58.59 18.14 -21.33
N TRP A 749 -58.19 18.95 -20.35
CA TRP A 749 -56.95 18.74 -19.63
C TRP A 749 -56.93 17.39 -18.91
N LEU A 750 -57.95 17.04 -18.16
CA LEU A 750 -58.04 15.76 -17.45
C LEU A 750 -58.06 14.55 -18.39
N ALA A 751 -58.65 14.71 -19.61
CA ALA A 751 -58.74 13.62 -20.58
C ALA A 751 -57.40 13.33 -21.29
N ILE A 752 -56.61 14.37 -21.58
CA ILE A 752 -55.41 14.25 -22.41
C ILE A 752 -54.12 14.12 -21.52
N TYR A 753 -54.02 14.95 -20.48
CA TYR A 753 -52.84 15.05 -19.61
C TYR A 753 -53.23 15.18 -18.14
N PRO A 754 -53.77 14.11 -17.52
CA PRO A 754 -54.22 14.16 -16.14
C PRO A 754 -53.07 14.47 -15.18
N PRO A 755 -53.20 15.36 -14.21
CA PRO A 755 -52.25 15.58 -13.15
C PRO A 755 -52.09 14.32 -12.29
N PHE A 756 -50.84 14.02 -11.88
CA PHE A 756 -50.50 12.82 -11.09
C PHE A 756 -49.50 13.18 -9.99
N PRO A 757 -49.41 12.37 -8.90
CA PRO A 757 -48.38 12.56 -7.87
C PRO A 757 -47.02 12.13 -8.42
N ASP A 758 -46.00 12.94 -8.17
CA ASP A 758 -44.63 12.77 -8.64
C ASP A 758 -43.67 13.00 -7.48
N PHE A 759 -42.40 12.43 -7.64
CA PHE A 759 -41.35 12.51 -6.63
C PHE A 759 -40.18 13.30 -7.21
N ASP A 760 -39.95 14.50 -6.76
CA ASP A 760 -38.76 15.27 -7.12
C ASP A 760 -37.62 14.90 -6.21
N VAL A 761 -36.69 14.09 -6.75
CA VAL A 761 -35.47 13.62 -6.06
C VAL A 761 -34.25 14.51 -6.31
N HIS A 762 -34.35 15.46 -7.25
CA HIS A 762 -33.21 16.23 -7.75
C HIS A 762 -33.15 17.66 -7.22
N SER A 763 -34.27 18.27 -6.84
CA SER A 763 -34.28 19.67 -6.39
C SER A 763 -33.63 19.90 -5.02
N PHE A 764 -33.58 18.88 -4.15
CA PHE A 764 -32.97 18.96 -2.83
C PHE A 764 -32.07 17.78 -2.54
N ASN A 765 -30.95 18.04 -1.87
CA ASN A 765 -29.97 17.00 -1.60
C ASN A 765 -30.43 15.98 -0.53
N SER A 766 -31.18 16.45 0.49
CA SER A 766 -31.54 15.63 1.66
C SER A 766 -33.01 15.23 1.70
N GLU A 767 -33.86 15.76 0.80
CA GLU A 767 -35.29 15.59 0.82
C GLU A 767 -35.83 15.15 -0.53
N ILE A 768 -36.83 14.29 -0.53
CA ILE A 768 -37.64 13.93 -1.71
C ILE A 768 -38.95 14.72 -1.58
N VAL A 769 -39.18 15.60 -2.49
CA VAL A 769 -40.44 16.38 -2.49
C VAL A 769 -41.53 15.58 -3.18
N VAL A 770 -42.64 15.35 -2.46
CA VAL A 770 -43.83 14.74 -3.06
C VAL A 770 -44.72 15.87 -3.53
N GLU A 771 -44.88 16.00 -4.84
CA GLU A 771 -45.69 17.04 -5.47
C GLU A 771 -46.68 16.49 -6.47
N CYS A 772 -47.60 17.34 -6.92
CA CYS A 772 -48.49 16.97 -8.04
C CYS A 772 -47.92 17.56 -9.33
N ASN A 773 -47.52 16.70 -10.25
CA ASN A 773 -47.13 17.10 -11.58
C ASN A 773 -48.39 17.44 -12.39
N GLU A 774 -48.42 18.60 -13.03
CA GLU A 774 -49.58 19.06 -13.81
C GLU A 774 -49.78 18.30 -15.12
N GLY A 775 -48.93 17.33 -15.45
CA GLY A 775 -48.93 16.56 -16.68
C GLY A 775 -48.60 17.37 -17.94
N SER A 776 -49.21 18.56 -18.10
CA SER A 776 -48.89 19.49 -19.19
C SER A 776 -48.89 20.92 -18.71
N VAL A 777 -47.74 21.57 -18.76
CA VAL A 777 -47.50 22.98 -18.40
C VAL A 777 -48.38 23.90 -19.28
N VAL A 778 -48.58 23.56 -20.57
CA VAL A 778 -49.37 24.37 -21.48
C VAL A 778 -50.86 24.35 -21.10
N MET A 779 -51.40 23.20 -20.68
CA MET A 779 -52.79 23.09 -20.23
C MET A 779 -53.05 23.83 -18.94
N PHE A 780 -52.10 23.73 -17.97
CA PHE A 780 -52.18 24.47 -16.72
C PHE A 780 -52.23 25.99 -16.95
N TYR A 781 -51.30 26.52 -17.76
CA TYR A 781 -51.34 27.95 -18.11
C TYR A 781 -52.54 28.36 -18.97
N SER A 782 -53.12 27.46 -19.78
CA SER A 782 -54.36 27.73 -20.54
C SER A 782 -55.54 27.97 -19.60
N VAL A 783 -55.69 27.13 -18.56
CA VAL A 783 -56.73 27.27 -17.53
C VAL A 783 -56.58 28.60 -16.77
N LEU A 784 -55.34 28.94 -16.36
CA LEU A 784 -55.00 30.19 -15.69
C LEU A 784 -55.21 31.40 -16.60
N SER A 785 -54.80 31.33 -17.86
CA SER A 785 -54.97 32.42 -18.82
C SER A 785 -56.41 32.77 -19.09
N PHE A 786 -57.31 31.78 -19.21
CA PHE A 786 -58.75 32.03 -19.38
C PHE A 786 -59.35 32.71 -18.15
N MET A 787 -58.99 32.27 -16.95
CA MET A 787 -59.39 32.91 -15.68
C MET A 787 -58.86 34.35 -15.58
N GLY A 788 -57.58 34.56 -15.99
CA GLY A 788 -56.96 35.89 -16.04
C GLY A 788 -57.65 36.81 -17.04
N PHE A 789 -58.02 36.29 -18.22
CA PHE A 789 -58.80 36.98 -19.25
C PHE A 789 -60.16 37.50 -18.65
N LEU A 790 -60.92 36.56 -18.02
CA LEU A 790 -62.14 36.91 -17.36
C LEU A 790 -62.01 38.02 -16.29
N ALA A 791 -60.97 37.95 -15.49
CA ALA A 791 -60.64 38.92 -14.48
C ALA A 791 -60.32 40.29 -15.06
N ILE A 792 -59.50 40.35 -16.14
CA ILE A 792 -59.16 41.60 -16.84
C ILE A 792 -60.40 42.23 -17.47
N VAL A 793 -61.22 41.43 -18.16
CA VAL A 793 -62.50 41.92 -18.74
C VAL A 793 -63.41 42.47 -17.62
N SER A 794 -63.53 41.68 -16.52
CA SER A 794 -64.33 42.14 -15.37
C SER A 794 -63.81 43.46 -14.76
N PHE A 795 -62.45 43.58 -14.65
CA PHE A 795 -61.84 44.84 -14.18
C PHE A 795 -62.10 46.02 -15.13
N ILE A 796 -61.92 45.79 -16.48
CA ILE A 796 -62.12 46.87 -17.48
C ILE A 796 -63.59 47.38 -17.45
N VAL A 797 -64.52 46.42 -17.45
CA VAL A 797 -65.94 46.74 -17.43
C VAL A 797 -66.32 47.48 -16.12
N ALA A 798 -65.87 47.05 -14.99
CA ALA A 798 -66.08 47.70 -13.70
C ALA A 798 -65.36 49.05 -13.62
N PHE A 799 -64.19 49.24 -14.21
CA PHE A 799 -63.45 50.47 -14.26
C PHE A 799 -64.19 51.53 -15.15
N LEU A 800 -64.65 51.09 -16.30
CA LEU A 800 -65.47 51.99 -17.16
C LEU A 800 -66.74 52.38 -16.47
N ALA A 801 -67.43 51.49 -15.74
CA ALA A 801 -68.68 51.71 -15.03
C ALA A 801 -68.56 52.60 -13.80
N ARG A 802 -67.34 52.85 -13.27
CA ARG A 802 -67.09 53.60 -12.03
C ARG A 802 -67.59 55.03 -12.01
N LYS A 803 -67.79 55.63 -13.19
CA LYS A 803 -68.29 57.01 -13.36
C LYS A 803 -69.81 57.08 -13.42
N LEU A 804 -70.50 55.92 -13.49
CA LEU A 804 -71.93 55.87 -13.47
C LEU A 804 -72.50 56.24 -12.08
N PRO A 805 -73.56 56.97 -12.01
CA PRO A 805 -74.20 57.32 -10.74
C PRO A 805 -74.84 56.05 -10.12
N ASP A 806 -74.11 55.48 -9.16
CA ASP A 806 -74.54 54.24 -8.48
C ASP A 806 -74.87 54.57 -7.02
N THR A 807 -76.06 54.22 -6.60
CA THR A 807 -76.63 54.54 -5.30
C THR A 807 -75.82 53.91 -4.14
N PHE A 808 -75.10 52.82 -4.39
CA PHE A 808 -74.34 52.09 -3.34
C PHE A 808 -72.84 51.99 -3.58
N GLN A 809 -72.33 52.77 -4.51
CA GLN A 809 -70.90 52.71 -4.92
C GLN A 809 -70.40 51.27 -5.24
N GLU A 810 -71.34 50.38 -5.68
CA GLU A 810 -71.05 48.97 -5.91
C GLU A 810 -69.95 48.76 -7.00
N THR A 811 -70.07 49.58 -8.08
CA THR A 811 -69.07 49.54 -9.16
C THR A 811 -67.68 49.96 -8.70
N LYS A 812 -67.57 50.92 -7.78
CA LYS A 812 -66.24 51.26 -7.20
C LYS A 812 -65.67 50.13 -6.33
N SER A 813 -66.51 49.50 -5.49
CA SER A 813 -66.10 48.39 -4.63
C SER A 813 -65.67 47.16 -5.48
N ILE A 814 -66.43 46.86 -6.57
CA ILE A 814 -66.04 45.77 -7.50
C ILE A 814 -64.72 46.13 -8.21
N THR A 815 -64.52 47.37 -8.64
CA THR A 815 -63.28 47.81 -9.28
C THR A 815 -62.07 47.60 -8.34
N PHE A 816 -62.19 48.00 -7.06
CA PHE A 816 -61.12 47.75 -6.08
C PHE A 816 -60.90 46.25 -5.82
N SER A 817 -61.97 45.48 -5.71
CA SER A 817 -61.87 44.06 -5.52
C SER A 817 -61.15 43.34 -6.71
N MET A 818 -61.47 43.74 -7.94
CA MET A 818 -60.82 43.22 -9.14
C MET A 818 -59.39 43.74 -9.29
N LEU A 819 -59.08 44.96 -8.87
CA LEU A 819 -57.72 45.46 -8.82
C LEU A 819 -56.82 44.55 -7.90
N VAL A 820 -57.32 44.32 -6.65
CA VAL A 820 -56.64 43.46 -5.71
C VAL A 820 -56.52 42.04 -6.28
N PHE A 821 -57.59 41.52 -6.87
CA PHE A 821 -57.57 40.20 -7.50
C PHE A 821 -56.46 40.09 -8.61
N CYS A 822 -56.48 41.06 -9.54
CA CYS A 822 -55.48 41.09 -10.62
C CYS A 822 -54.05 41.29 -10.10
N SER A 823 -53.79 42.09 -9.05
CA SER A 823 -52.51 42.29 -8.47
C SER A 823 -51.95 41.02 -7.80
N VAL A 824 -52.79 40.25 -7.07
CA VAL A 824 -52.42 38.95 -6.49
C VAL A 824 -52.03 37.95 -7.57
N TRP A 825 -52.82 37.82 -8.65
CA TRP A 825 -52.49 36.85 -9.70
C TRP A 825 -51.31 37.28 -10.59
N LEU A 826 -51.05 38.59 -10.71
CA LEU A 826 -49.88 39.11 -11.39
C LEU A 826 -48.60 38.79 -10.60
N SER A 827 -48.68 38.91 -9.27
CA SER A 827 -47.55 38.55 -8.37
C SER A 827 -47.38 37.02 -8.20
N PHE A 828 -48.43 36.25 -8.39
CA PHE A 828 -48.43 34.80 -8.28
C PHE A 828 -47.46 34.15 -9.29
N VAL A 829 -47.48 34.57 -10.57
CA VAL A 829 -46.70 33.95 -11.63
C VAL A 829 -45.19 33.95 -11.35
N PRO A 830 -44.54 35.10 -11.03
CA PRO A 830 -43.13 35.10 -10.70
C PRO A 830 -42.83 34.36 -9.39
N ALA A 831 -43.72 34.43 -8.39
CA ALA A 831 -43.53 33.72 -7.13
C ALA A 831 -43.61 32.18 -7.34
N TYR A 832 -44.56 31.71 -8.11
CA TYR A 832 -44.72 30.29 -8.46
C TYR A 832 -43.53 29.74 -9.21
N LEU A 833 -42.96 30.48 -10.16
CA LEU A 833 -41.79 30.08 -10.94
C LEU A 833 -40.49 30.12 -10.11
N SER A 834 -40.39 30.92 -9.07
CA SER A 834 -39.21 31.08 -8.23
C SER A 834 -39.18 30.14 -7.04
N THR A 835 -40.30 29.58 -6.62
CA THR A 835 -40.39 28.67 -5.48
C THR A 835 -40.37 27.23 -5.91
N LYS A 836 -39.85 26.34 -5.03
CA LYS A 836 -39.80 24.89 -5.27
C LYS A 836 -40.33 24.13 -4.07
N GLY A 837 -40.78 22.91 -4.32
CA GLY A 837 -41.26 21.99 -3.31
C GLY A 837 -42.51 22.44 -2.58
N LYS A 838 -42.61 22.23 -1.27
CA LYS A 838 -43.77 22.57 -0.44
C LYS A 838 -44.12 24.06 -0.42
N TYR A 839 -43.15 24.94 -0.67
CA TYR A 839 -43.38 26.39 -0.73
C TYR A 839 -44.14 26.81 -1.98
N THR A 840 -44.05 26.09 -3.09
CA THR A 840 -44.86 26.34 -4.30
C THR A 840 -46.36 26.16 -4.00
N VAL A 841 -46.69 25.08 -3.28
CA VAL A 841 -48.07 24.82 -2.83
C VAL A 841 -48.56 25.89 -1.84
N ALA A 842 -47.66 26.36 -0.96
CA ALA A 842 -48.01 27.44 -0.02
C ALA A 842 -48.33 28.78 -0.76
N VAL A 843 -47.58 29.11 -1.83
CA VAL A 843 -47.82 30.29 -2.68
C VAL A 843 -49.16 30.17 -3.40
N GLU A 844 -49.54 28.98 -3.91
CA GLU A 844 -50.85 28.73 -4.49
C GLU A 844 -51.96 29.00 -3.48
N ILE A 845 -51.88 28.37 -2.30
CA ILE A 845 -52.87 28.56 -1.22
C ILE A 845 -52.97 30.03 -0.82
N PHE A 846 -51.86 30.72 -0.62
CA PHE A 846 -51.84 32.13 -0.24
C PHE A 846 -52.54 33.01 -1.29
N SER A 847 -52.31 32.77 -2.57
CA SER A 847 -52.90 33.49 -3.66
C SER A 847 -54.43 33.24 -3.75
N LEU A 848 -54.85 32.01 -3.51
CA LEU A 848 -56.25 31.63 -3.38
C LEU A 848 -56.94 32.38 -2.23
N LEU A 849 -56.40 32.33 -1.05
CA LEU A 849 -56.95 32.98 0.15
C LEU A 849 -56.99 34.49 -0.01
N SER A 850 -55.90 35.11 -0.48
CA SER A 850 -55.78 36.55 -0.65
C SER A 850 -56.78 37.13 -1.65
N SER A 851 -56.86 36.45 -2.84
CA SER A 851 -57.81 36.91 -3.89
C SER A 851 -59.26 36.77 -3.45
N SER A 852 -59.64 35.65 -2.79
CA SER A 852 -60.97 35.41 -2.27
C SER A 852 -61.29 36.34 -1.12
N ALA A 853 -60.39 36.65 -0.23
CA ALA A 853 -60.58 37.62 0.86
C ALA A 853 -60.77 39.04 0.33
N GLY A 854 -59.99 39.39 -0.74
CA GLY A 854 -60.24 40.70 -1.42
C GLY A 854 -61.64 40.81 -1.99
N LEU A 855 -62.16 39.77 -2.65
CA LEU A 855 -63.52 39.73 -3.16
C LEU A 855 -64.54 39.82 -2.01
N LEU A 856 -64.41 39.10 -0.96
CA LEU A 856 -65.31 39.13 0.21
C LEU A 856 -65.30 40.46 0.88
N THR A 857 -64.16 41.05 1.12
CA THR A 857 -64.02 42.33 1.88
C THR A 857 -64.60 43.51 1.12
N PHE A 858 -64.23 43.70 -0.12
CA PHE A 858 -64.62 44.88 -0.88
C PHE A 858 -66.05 44.79 -1.41
N VAL A 859 -66.54 43.61 -1.78
CA VAL A 859 -67.93 43.47 -2.30
C VAL A 859 -68.93 43.34 -1.22
N PHE A 860 -68.67 42.64 -0.12
CA PHE A 860 -69.72 42.32 0.86
C PHE A 860 -69.58 43.02 2.18
N PHE A 861 -68.40 43.31 2.74
CA PHE A 861 -68.29 44.00 4.05
C PHE A 861 -68.95 45.38 4.07
N PRO A 862 -68.86 46.28 3.07
CA PRO A 862 -69.54 47.56 3.08
C PRO A 862 -71.07 47.41 3.16
N LYS A 863 -71.55 46.31 2.52
CA LYS A 863 -73.02 46.04 2.57
C LYS A 863 -73.46 45.51 3.95
N CYS A 864 -72.68 44.55 4.49
CA CYS A 864 -72.90 44.05 5.84
C CYS A 864 -72.83 45.19 6.87
N TYR A 865 -71.89 46.11 6.75
CA TYR A 865 -71.81 47.30 7.63
C TYR A 865 -73.10 48.18 7.58
N ILE A 866 -73.60 48.40 6.37
CA ILE A 866 -74.87 49.16 6.23
C ILE A 866 -76.04 48.36 6.82
N ILE A 867 -76.14 47.09 6.57
CA ILE A 867 -77.25 46.22 7.03
C ILE A 867 -77.26 46.14 8.56
N ILE A 868 -76.10 45.95 9.23
CA ILE A 868 -76.02 45.72 10.65
C ILE A 868 -75.87 46.98 11.45
N MET A 869 -74.92 47.87 11.08
CA MET A 869 -74.53 49.03 11.87
C MET A 869 -75.36 50.33 11.52
N ARG A 870 -75.84 50.41 10.28
CA ARG A 870 -76.61 51.60 9.85
C ARG A 870 -77.91 51.23 9.13
N PRO A 871 -78.84 50.56 9.80
CA PRO A 871 -80.05 50.06 9.19
C PRO A 871 -80.99 51.21 8.70
N HIS A 872 -80.87 52.42 9.19
CA HIS A 872 -81.67 53.61 8.73
C HIS A 872 -81.31 53.99 7.29
N LEU A 873 -80.07 53.69 6.83
CA LEU A 873 -79.68 53.93 5.41
C LEU A 873 -80.22 52.85 4.48
N ASN A 874 -80.78 51.78 4.99
CA ASN A 874 -81.34 50.64 4.21
C ASN A 874 -82.82 50.78 3.95
N LYS A 875 -83.39 52.06 3.99
CA LYS A 875 -84.83 52.44 3.63
C LYS A 875 -84.91 52.85 2.17
N ARG A 876 -85.98 52.52 1.49
CA ARG A 876 -86.26 52.82 0.07
C ARG A 876 -86.15 54.30 -0.26
N GLU A 877 -86.57 55.17 0.66
CA GLU A 877 -86.56 56.61 0.52
C GLU A 877 -85.16 57.25 0.44
N HIS A 878 -84.18 56.70 1.16
CA HIS A 878 -82.83 57.20 1.15
C HIS A 878 -82.01 56.68 -0.10
N LEU A 879 -82.48 55.59 -0.69
CA LEU A 879 -81.94 55.06 -1.93
C LEU A 879 -82.38 55.95 -3.13
N ILE A 880 -83.58 56.56 -3.10
CA ILE A 880 -84.07 57.38 -4.22
C ILE A 880 -83.53 58.82 -4.09
N LYS A 881 -83.39 59.38 -2.86
CA LYS A 881 -82.94 60.78 -2.64
C LYS A 881 -81.55 61.16 -3.08
N ARG A 882 -80.66 60.15 -3.39
CA ARG A 882 -79.33 60.39 -3.94
C ARG A 882 -79.23 60.39 -5.47
N ILE A 883 -80.44 60.41 -6.10
CA ILE A 883 -80.54 60.40 -7.59
C ILE A 883 -80.93 61.79 -8.15
N ILE A 884 -81.19 62.74 -7.25
CA ILE A 884 -81.55 64.14 -7.64
C ILE A 884 -80.39 65.07 -7.27
#